data_be223e8124eb8055279025396a62dfad
#
_entry.id   be223e8124eb8055279025396a62dfad
#
_cell.length_a   1.000
_cell.length_b   1.000
_cell.length_c   1.000
_cell.angle_alpha   90.00
_cell.angle_beta   90.00
_cell.angle_gamma   90.00
#
_symmetry.space_group_name_H-M   'P 1'
#
loop_
_entity.id
_entity.type
_entity.pdbx_description
1 polymer ?
#
loop_
_entity_poly.entity_id
_entity_poly.type
_entity_poly.pdbx_seq_one_letter_code
_entity_poly.pdbx_strand_id
1 'polypeptide(L)'
;MKSKRLIGLLLHTALPVWAFSQIKGTIVDIHQQPVEGATIVMQLPDSTYLEATISAADGTFMLKPEPESYQLIVQHLLYQTRQIKGRAHDVGIITLEPKDYNLEEVVIKGERPLVKVEDGRLGYDLSVLSEKRAVNNAYEAISKLPGVQESNGTLSLAGASSLTIVMNGKPTTMTADQLETLLRNTPVDRVEKAEVIYSAPPELHVRGAVINVVMKRSNDYSFQGELSTYYQNRYFSSGGANGNLRLSTPKVTLDVMYGADNAKIMEYTDLFSRHTLGDKVYEITQNEKLSTKSWMHNVRTALEYNINEKNRLNIAYTGSFTPDRNGRSIADGSFQQSTLDKFTENKMHNIAVQYSSGFGLELGGDYTRFTSDNNQTMLTQLTDNSENAYTLTGGQRIDRYSVYADQKHSLPNNWGIGYGVSYLYTKNYDFQTYNNVTGNIKPENTDAKLEEQTTNFYFSLSKNWATGTSFTVSATGEYYTIGNYHKWAVYPQASLTYLKSPQHIFQLSLSTDKTYPGYWDMQSSVTYLNGYSEIQGTPGLRPMTNYNLNGNYILKQKYIVGLFYKHTSDYFAQSPYQATDRLALIYKNTNWNYMRMIGANIIVPFSMGNWYDARLTLVGMQARQKCDQFFDIPFDRKKWIFVGTLDNTFKVGKNLSFELTGNVQTPFIQGTLDLASTFNLTAGMKWNFAKDKCTFTARCSDIFNSSMPDMKVRFKGQYLDMNSSFYTRTVSLNFTYRFGGYWWLAHFSRFCHLQIIDIQQYYEAMYRDTNP
;
A
#
# COMPACT_ATOMS: atom_id res chain seq x y z
N MET A 1 16.16 45.59 70.70
CA MET A 1 15.46 44.76 71.73
C MET A 1 14.77 43.58 71.07
N LYS A 2 15.16 42.35 71.53
CA LYS A 2 14.45 41.06 71.42
C LYS A 2 14.11 40.55 70.00
N SER A 3 14.92 39.75 69.37
CA SER A 3 15.06 38.27 69.33
C SER A 3 13.75 37.46 69.47
N LYS A 4 13.34 36.78 68.38
CA LYS A 4 12.75 35.42 68.47
C LYS A 4 13.09 34.61 67.21
N ARG A 5 13.86 33.53 67.44
CA ARG A 5 14.13 32.44 66.54
C ARG A 5 12.81 31.65 66.35
N LEU A 6 12.48 31.27 65.11
CA LEU A 6 11.57 30.18 64.86
C LEU A 6 12.26 29.15 63.97
N ILE A 7 12.42 27.96 64.52
CA ILE A 7 12.97 26.75 63.90
C ILE A 7 11.87 26.20 62.98
N GLY A 8 12.12 26.20 61.65
CA GLY A 8 11.27 25.56 60.69
C GLY A 8 11.77 24.13 60.40
N LEU A 9 10.98 23.18 60.77
CA LEU A 9 11.18 21.73 60.56
C LEU A 9 11.05 21.43 59.04
N LEU A 10 12.16 21.07 58.38
CA LEU A 10 12.12 20.56 56.99
C LEU A 10 11.66 19.10 57.03
N LEU A 11 10.41 18.88 56.71
CA LEU A 11 9.88 17.57 56.40
C LEU A 11 10.39 17.19 55.00
N HIS A 12 11.34 16.30 54.90
CA HIS A 12 11.71 15.61 53.68
C HIS A 12 10.63 14.56 53.37
N THR A 13 9.71 14.92 52.47
CA THR A 13 8.89 13.89 51.82
C THR A 13 9.73 13.23 50.74
N ALA A 14 10.30 12.08 51.06
CA ALA A 14 10.86 11.16 50.10
C ALA A 14 9.71 10.64 49.23
N LEU A 15 9.52 11.17 48.06
CA LEU A 15 8.75 10.54 47.01
C LEU A 15 9.50 9.24 46.63
N PRO A 16 8.86 8.07 46.58
CA PRO A 16 9.49 6.88 46.06
C PRO A 16 9.73 7.12 44.53
N VAL A 17 10.98 7.28 44.18
CA VAL A 17 11.40 7.12 42.77
C VAL A 17 11.15 5.66 42.44
N TRP A 18 10.15 5.39 41.68
CA TRP A 18 9.95 4.08 41.06
C TRP A 18 11.11 3.87 40.10
N ALA A 19 12.16 3.21 40.58
CA ALA A 19 13.23 2.74 39.73
C ALA A 19 12.62 1.69 38.77
N PHE A 20 12.52 2.03 37.50
CA PHE A 20 12.22 1.04 36.48
C PHE A 20 13.31 -0.02 36.53
N SER A 21 12.92 -1.23 36.89
CA SER A 21 13.85 -2.35 36.94
C SER A 21 14.26 -2.70 35.51
N GLN A 22 15.57 -2.65 35.29
CA GLN A 22 16.19 -2.96 34.00
C GLN A 22 17.25 -4.01 34.26
N ILE A 23 17.38 -4.96 33.36
CA ILE A 23 18.47 -5.92 33.40
C ILE A 23 19.71 -5.23 32.86
N LYS A 24 20.74 -5.12 33.67
CA LYS A 24 22.02 -4.47 33.33
C LYS A 24 23.19 -5.34 33.67
N GLY A 25 24.29 -5.14 33.00
CA GLY A 25 25.57 -5.81 33.25
C GLY A 25 26.70 -5.18 32.45
N THR A 26 27.91 -5.71 32.63
CA THR A 26 29.10 -5.27 31.92
C THR A 26 29.81 -6.46 31.27
N ILE A 27 30.15 -6.32 30.00
CA ILE A 27 30.88 -7.33 29.22
C ILE A 27 32.37 -6.97 29.26
N VAL A 28 33.22 -7.93 29.69
CA VAL A 28 34.67 -7.79 29.67
C VAL A 28 35.35 -9.01 29.04
N ASP A 29 36.58 -8.85 28.62
CA ASP A 29 37.41 -9.97 28.19
C ASP A 29 38.13 -10.66 29.39
N ILE A 30 38.98 -11.67 29.14
CA ILE A 30 39.76 -12.39 30.15
C ILE A 30 40.78 -11.50 30.87
N HIS A 31 41.10 -10.33 30.29
CA HIS A 31 42.02 -9.34 30.88
C HIS A 31 41.27 -8.20 31.59
N GLN A 32 39.96 -8.36 31.83
CA GLN A 32 39.05 -7.37 32.42
C GLN A 32 38.93 -6.07 31.63
N GLN A 33 39.24 -6.09 30.32
CA GLN A 33 39.00 -4.96 29.43
C GLN A 33 37.56 -4.96 28.94
N PRO A 34 36.89 -3.80 28.85
CA PRO A 34 35.51 -3.73 28.33
C PRO A 34 35.44 -4.18 26.89
N VAL A 35 34.41 -4.95 26.57
CA VAL A 35 34.15 -5.41 25.21
C VAL A 35 32.99 -4.59 24.62
N GLU A 36 33.32 -3.70 23.69
CA GLU A 36 32.37 -2.92 22.92
C GLU A 36 31.77 -3.75 21.77
N GLY A 37 30.48 -3.52 21.44
CA GLY A 37 29.85 -4.11 20.26
C GLY A 37 29.42 -5.57 20.45
N ALA A 38 29.46 -6.14 21.65
CA ALA A 38 28.92 -7.45 21.92
C ALA A 38 27.39 -7.39 21.84
N THR A 39 26.77 -8.30 21.08
CA THR A 39 25.32 -8.43 21.00
C THR A 39 24.80 -9.28 22.14
N ILE A 40 23.90 -8.73 22.94
CA ILE A 40 23.26 -9.40 24.08
C ILE A 40 21.81 -9.65 23.70
N VAL A 41 21.45 -10.93 23.52
CA VAL A 41 20.07 -11.37 23.21
C VAL A 41 19.46 -11.95 24.48
N MET A 42 18.31 -11.43 24.88
CA MET A 42 17.52 -11.95 25.99
C MET A 42 16.36 -12.79 25.48
N GLN A 43 16.21 -13.97 26.04
CA GLN A 43 15.12 -14.89 25.74
C GLN A 43 14.57 -15.55 27.01
N LEU A 44 13.35 -16.08 26.94
CA LEU A 44 12.79 -16.94 27.99
C LEU A 44 13.51 -18.31 28.01
N PRO A 45 13.38 -19.10 29.08
CA PRO A 45 13.96 -20.46 29.14
C PRO A 45 13.47 -21.41 28.04
N ASP A 46 12.33 -21.13 27.40
CA ASP A 46 11.79 -21.86 26.25
C ASP A 46 12.33 -21.35 24.89
N SER A 47 13.35 -20.48 24.93
CA SER A 47 13.97 -19.83 23.77
C SER A 47 13.10 -18.79 23.06
N THR A 48 12.02 -18.32 23.66
CA THR A 48 11.23 -17.21 23.14
C THR A 48 12.03 -15.91 23.26
N TYR A 49 12.29 -15.25 22.15
CA TYR A 49 13.02 -13.96 22.10
C TYR A 49 12.23 -12.85 22.82
N LEU A 50 12.94 -12.05 23.63
CA LEU A 50 12.37 -10.90 24.33
C LEU A 50 12.94 -9.58 23.81
N GLU A 51 14.25 -9.39 23.87
CA GLU A 51 14.95 -8.16 23.48
C GLU A 51 16.40 -8.44 23.12
N ALA A 52 17.04 -7.54 22.38
CA ALA A 52 18.49 -7.54 22.19
C ALA A 52 19.05 -6.13 22.30
N THR A 53 20.28 -6.03 22.77
CA THR A 53 21.05 -4.79 22.87
C THR A 53 22.49 -5.04 22.47
N ILE A 54 23.29 -3.96 22.39
CA ILE A 54 24.72 -4.02 22.09
C ILE A 54 25.45 -3.36 23.25
N SER A 55 26.60 -3.95 23.70
CA SER A 55 27.43 -3.35 24.73
C SER A 55 28.06 -2.03 24.27
N ALA A 56 28.04 -1.04 25.13
CA ALA A 56 28.67 0.27 24.91
C ALA A 56 30.20 0.20 24.95
N ALA A 57 30.89 1.31 24.67
CA ALA A 57 32.35 1.39 24.68
C ALA A 57 33.00 1.04 26.05
N ASP A 58 32.27 1.22 27.13
CA ASP A 58 32.66 0.82 28.50
C ASP A 58 32.23 -0.62 28.84
N GLY A 59 31.74 -1.38 27.88
CA GLY A 59 31.25 -2.74 28.05
C GLY A 59 29.87 -2.86 28.68
N THR A 60 29.22 -1.79 29.09
CA THR A 60 27.94 -1.82 29.77
C THR A 60 26.80 -2.11 28.79
N PHE A 61 25.76 -2.81 29.25
CA PHE A 61 24.52 -3.05 28.48
C PHE A 61 23.30 -2.93 29.37
N MET A 62 22.15 -2.71 28.74
CA MET A 62 20.88 -2.56 29.41
C MET A 62 19.73 -3.14 28.54
N LEU A 63 18.83 -3.92 29.17
CA LEU A 63 17.65 -4.55 28.56
C LEU A 63 16.40 -4.20 29.36
N LYS A 64 15.28 -3.95 28.70
CA LYS A 64 14.10 -3.35 29.34
C LYS A 64 13.04 -4.30 29.85
N PRO A 65 12.61 -5.39 29.18
CA PRO A 65 11.63 -6.27 29.82
C PRO A 65 12.30 -7.11 30.89
N GLU A 66 11.60 -7.24 32.02
CA GLU A 66 12.06 -7.97 33.19
C GLU A 66 11.19 -9.20 33.44
N PRO A 67 11.49 -10.33 32.79
CA PRO A 67 10.81 -11.59 33.09
C PRO A 67 11.30 -12.18 34.40
N GLU A 68 10.48 -12.96 35.09
CA GLU A 68 10.85 -13.67 36.32
C GLU A 68 12.08 -14.57 36.13
N SER A 69 12.31 -15.08 34.94
CA SER A 69 13.49 -15.82 34.56
C SER A 69 13.84 -15.60 33.11
N TYR A 70 15.10 -15.49 32.77
CA TYR A 70 15.59 -15.25 31.43
C TYR A 70 16.89 -16.01 31.15
N GLN A 71 17.22 -16.08 29.88
CA GLN A 71 18.51 -16.52 29.38
C GLN A 71 19.11 -15.41 28.51
N LEU A 72 20.33 -14.98 28.82
CA LEU A 72 21.10 -14.07 27.99
C LEU A 72 22.05 -14.87 27.10
N ILE A 73 22.11 -14.53 25.84
CA ILE A 73 23.07 -15.03 24.87
C ILE A 73 23.94 -13.84 24.47
N VAL A 74 25.20 -13.87 24.85
CA VAL A 74 26.20 -12.83 24.55
C VAL A 74 27.06 -13.29 23.41
N GLN A 75 27.11 -12.51 22.34
CA GLN A 75 27.84 -12.82 21.11
C GLN A 75 28.72 -11.65 20.69
N HIS A 76 29.94 -11.98 20.28
CA HIS A 76 30.86 -11.03 19.68
C HIS A 76 31.71 -11.74 18.61
N LEU A 77 32.16 -11.01 17.61
CA LEU A 77 32.90 -11.57 16.46
C LEU A 77 34.20 -12.28 16.92
N LEU A 78 34.87 -11.72 17.91
CA LEU A 78 36.20 -12.16 18.39
C LEU A 78 36.15 -13.08 19.61
N TYR A 79 35.00 -13.30 20.23
CA TYR A 79 34.84 -14.03 21.48
C TYR A 79 33.88 -15.21 21.33
N GLN A 80 34.01 -16.22 22.19
CA GLN A 80 33.10 -17.35 22.27
C GLN A 80 31.75 -16.89 22.78
N THR A 81 30.66 -17.44 22.17
CA THR A 81 29.30 -17.16 22.61
C THR A 81 29.07 -17.67 24.03
N ARG A 82 28.61 -16.80 24.93
CA ARG A 82 28.30 -17.15 26.31
C ARG A 82 26.80 -17.10 26.56
N GLN A 83 26.28 -18.15 27.23
CA GLN A 83 24.89 -18.21 27.65
C GLN A 83 24.80 -18.14 29.18
N ILE A 84 23.90 -17.30 29.69
CA ILE A 84 23.73 -17.05 31.12
C ILE A 84 22.26 -17.12 31.46
N LYS A 85 21.88 -17.93 32.42
CA LYS A 85 20.53 -17.97 32.98
C LYS A 85 20.48 -17.09 34.22
N GLY A 86 19.48 -16.21 34.28
CA GLY A 86 19.37 -15.25 35.39
C GLY A 86 17.92 -15.05 35.87
N ARG A 87 17.85 -14.52 37.10
CA ARG A 87 16.62 -14.05 37.75
C ARG A 87 16.82 -12.70 38.46
N ALA A 88 17.97 -12.07 38.26
CA ALA A 88 18.38 -10.83 38.92
C ALA A 88 18.41 -9.65 37.93
N HIS A 89 18.18 -8.45 38.44
CA HIS A 89 18.25 -7.19 37.66
C HIS A 89 19.63 -6.79 37.24
N ASP A 90 20.65 -7.11 38.09
CA ASP A 90 22.04 -6.87 37.80
C ASP A 90 22.73 -8.21 37.54
N VAL A 91 23.17 -8.41 36.31
CA VAL A 91 23.84 -9.64 35.89
C VAL A 91 25.34 -9.62 36.31
N GLY A 92 25.83 -8.44 36.73
CA GLY A 92 27.22 -8.24 37.08
C GLY A 92 28.14 -8.25 35.86
N ILE A 93 29.37 -8.75 36.08
CA ILE A 93 30.39 -8.80 35.03
C ILE A 93 30.31 -10.13 34.29
N ILE A 94 30.21 -10.05 32.97
CA ILE A 94 30.23 -11.21 32.06
C ILE A 94 31.58 -11.22 31.35
N THR A 95 32.41 -12.20 31.64
CA THR A 95 33.71 -12.37 30.99
C THR A 95 33.57 -13.21 29.74
N LEU A 96 34.08 -12.76 28.61
CA LEU A 96 34.12 -13.48 27.33
C LEU A 96 35.53 -14.06 27.10
N GLU A 97 35.56 -15.29 26.60
CA GLU A 97 36.80 -15.96 26.19
C GLU A 97 37.08 -15.73 24.71
N PRO A 98 38.34 -15.54 24.29
CA PRO A 98 38.68 -15.41 22.88
C PRO A 98 38.20 -16.64 22.07
N LYS A 99 37.76 -16.41 20.86
CA LYS A 99 37.36 -17.47 19.95
C LYS A 99 38.53 -17.91 19.09
N ASP A 100 38.94 -19.17 19.20
CA ASP A 100 39.85 -19.74 18.24
C ASP A 100 39.15 -19.81 16.87
N TYR A 101 39.83 -19.32 15.83
CA TYR A 101 39.29 -19.12 14.49
C TYR A 101 39.05 -20.44 13.73
N ASN A 102 38.09 -21.23 14.18
CA ASN A 102 37.35 -22.13 13.34
C ASN A 102 35.92 -21.64 13.31
N LEU A 103 35.54 -20.87 12.27
CA LEU A 103 34.21 -20.34 12.07
C LEU A 103 33.21 -21.48 11.81
N GLU A 104 32.75 -22.15 12.85
CA GLU A 104 31.46 -22.84 12.78
C GLU A 104 30.36 -21.80 13.03
N GLU A 105 29.55 -21.58 12.02
CA GLU A 105 28.40 -20.68 12.05
C GLU A 105 27.40 -21.13 13.14
N VAL A 106 27.37 -20.46 14.27
CA VAL A 106 26.34 -20.69 15.30
C VAL A 106 25.04 -20.07 14.82
N VAL A 107 24.24 -20.84 14.12
CA VAL A 107 22.87 -20.47 13.74
C VAL A 107 22.01 -20.48 15.00
N ILE A 108 21.79 -19.30 15.60
CA ILE A 108 20.74 -19.11 16.60
C ILE A 108 19.41 -19.24 15.87
N LYS A 109 18.74 -20.38 16.01
CA LYS A 109 17.34 -20.56 15.56
C LYS A 109 16.38 -19.91 16.58
N GLY A 110 16.49 -18.60 16.78
CA GLY A 110 15.37 -17.82 17.25
C GLY A 110 14.42 -17.61 16.06
N GLU A 111 13.25 -18.20 16.05
CA GLU A 111 12.26 -17.83 15.03
C GLU A 111 11.91 -16.35 15.21
N ARG A 112 12.35 -15.50 14.29
CA ARG A 112 11.87 -14.12 14.24
C ARG A 112 10.35 -14.15 14.09
N PRO A 113 9.58 -13.51 14.97
CA PRO A 113 8.15 -13.49 14.81
C PRO A 113 7.79 -12.79 13.50
N LEU A 114 6.90 -13.38 12.71
CA LEU A 114 6.39 -12.78 11.49
C LEU A 114 5.68 -11.44 11.77
N VAL A 115 5.11 -11.28 12.97
CA VAL A 115 4.32 -10.13 13.39
C VAL A 115 4.88 -9.59 14.70
N LYS A 116 5.16 -8.29 14.73
CA LYS A 116 5.43 -7.54 15.96
C LYS A 116 4.34 -6.51 16.17
N VAL A 117 3.96 -6.29 17.43
CA VAL A 117 3.08 -5.17 17.81
C VAL A 117 3.96 -4.04 18.31
N GLU A 118 4.02 -2.95 17.55
CA GLU A 118 4.76 -1.74 17.91
C GLU A 118 3.80 -0.55 17.80
N ASP A 119 3.67 0.25 18.86
CA ASP A 119 2.78 1.42 18.93
C ASP A 119 1.33 1.13 18.46
N GLY A 120 0.81 -0.07 18.80
CA GLY A 120 -0.52 -0.50 18.41
C GLY A 120 -0.69 -0.95 16.96
N ARG A 121 0.40 -0.98 16.20
CA ARG A 121 0.43 -1.39 14.80
C ARG A 121 0.91 -2.83 14.67
N LEU A 122 0.36 -3.55 13.70
CA LEU A 122 0.82 -4.88 13.35
C LEU A 122 1.94 -4.76 12.31
N GLY A 123 3.18 -4.80 12.75
CA GLY A 123 4.35 -4.80 11.88
C GLY A 123 4.69 -6.22 11.42
N TYR A 124 4.66 -6.46 10.11
CA TYR A 124 5.04 -7.74 9.48
C TYR A 124 6.45 -7.64 8.91
N ASP A 125 7.35 -8.51 9.34
CA ASP A 125 8.69 -8.64 8.77
C ASP A 125 8.60 -9.31 7.40
N LEU A 126 8.77 -8.52 6.33
CA LEU A 126 8.64 -9.03 4.96
C LEU A 126 9.81 -9.92 4.55
N SER A 127 10.97 -9.81 5.18
CA SER A 127 12.08 -10.72 4.94
C SER A 127 11.74 -12.12 5.42
N VAL A 128 11.20 -12.25 6.65
CA VAL A 128 10.69 -13.54 7.19
C VAL A 128 9.55 -14.10 6.33
N LEU A 129 8.69 -13.23 5.82
CA LEU A 129 7.62 -13.66 4.92
C LEU A 129 8.18 -14.24 3.61
N SER A 130 9.22 -13.61 3.04
CA SER A 130 9.84 -14.07 1.79
C SER A 130 10.60 -15.39 1.93
N GLU A 131 11.14 -15.68 3.10
CA GLU A 131 11.74 -17.00 3.40
C GLU A 131 10.69 -18.11 3.41
N LYS A 132 9.47 -17.78 3.86
CA LYS A 132 8.37 -18.75 4.02
C LYS A 132 7.46 -18.84 2.80
N ARG A 133 7.47 -17.86 1.88
CA ARG A 133 6.57 -17.77 0.72
C ARG A 133 7.30 -17.39 -0.55
N ALA A 134 6.73 -17.77 -1.69
CA ALA A 134 7.24 -17.41 -3.01
C ALA A 134 6.87 -15.95 -3.34
N VAL A 135 7.55 -14.99 -2.75
CA VAL A 135 7.41 -13.57 -3.04
C VAL A 135 8.75 -12.97 -3.47
N ASN A 136 8.73 -12.10 -4.49
CA ASN A 136 9.92 -11.50 -5.07
C ASN A 136 10.04 -10.01 -4.76
N ASN A 137 8.92 -9.33 -4.60
CA ASN A 137 8.84 -7.88 -4.50
C ASN A 137 7.86 -7.48 -3.38
N ALA A 138 7.87 -6.20 -3.05
CA ALA A 138 7.05 -5.65 -1.99
C ALA A 138 5.55 -5.85 -2.25
N TYR A 139 5.07 -5.71 -3.48
CA TYR A 139 3.66 -5.91 -3.82
C TYR A 139 3.19 -7.34 -3.52
N GLU A 140 3.93 -8.34 -4.01
CA GLU A 140 3.63 -9.74 -3.74
C GLU A 140 3.68 -10.05 -2.24
N ALA A 141 4.66 -9.50 -1.51
CA ALA A 141 4.75 -9.69 -0.07
C ALA A 141 3.54 -9.09 0.67
N ILE A 142 3.14 -7.87 0.30
CA ILE A 142 1.97 -7.19 0.87
C ILE A 142 0.69 -7.97 0.58
N SER A 143 0.49 -8.47 -0.64
CA SER A 143 -0.70 -9.26 -1.00
C SER A 143 -0.83 -10.56 -0.19
N LYS A 144 0.27 -11.05 0.37
CA LYS A 144 0.29 -12.24 1.23
C LYS A 144 0.15 -11.92 2.72
N LEU A 145 0.02 -10.65 3.12
CA LEU A 145 -0.23 -10.29 4.52
C LEU A 145 -1.60 -10.79 4.98
N PRO A 146 -1.75 -11.15 6.26
CA PRO A 146 -3.04 -11.55 6.81
C PRO A 146 -4.11 -10.46 6.63
N GLY A 147 -5.27 -10.84 6.10
CA GLY A 147 -6.38 -9.94 5.83
C GLY A 147 -6.28 -9.16 4.52
N VAL A 148 -5.14 -9.11 3.89
CA VAL A 148 -4.99 -8.49 2.57
C VAL A 148 -5.48 -9.45 1.49
N GLN A 149 -6.29 -8.92 0.59
CA GLN A 149 -6.85 -9.61 -0.58
C GLN A 149 -6.45 -8.85 -1.83
N GLU A 150 -6.11 -9.57 -2.87
CA GLU A 150 -5.82 -9.02 -4.20
C GLU A 150 -6.92 -9.45 -5.17
N SER A 151 -7.47 -8.49 -5.90
CA SER A 151 -8.40 -8.73 -6.98
C SER A 151 -8.08 -7.81 -8.15
N ASN A 152 -7.75 -8.36 -9.29
CA ASN A 152 -7.43 -7.61 -10.52
C ASN A 152 -6.41 -6.47 -10.33
N GLY A 153 -5.33 -6.72 -9.57
CA GLY A 153 -4.29 -5.73 -9.27
C GLY A 153 -4.63 -4.77 -8.13
N THR A 154 -5.85 -4.81 -7.60
CA THR A 154 -6.27 -3.96 -6.49
C THR A 154 -6.14 -4.69 -5.17
N LEU A 155 -5.44 -4.10 -4.21
CA LEU A 155 -5.35 -4.61 -2.84
C LEU A 155 -6.48 -4.06 -2.00
N SER A 156 -7.05 -4.93 -1.17
CA SER A 156 -8.06 -4.58 -0.16
C SER A 156 -7.72 -5.22 1.17
N LEU A 157 -8.27 -4.70 2.25
CA LEU A 157 -8.10 -5.26 3.59
C LEU A 157 -9.46 -5.70 4.14
N ALA A 158 -9.55 -6.97 4.55
CA ALA A 158 -10.78 -7.53 5.09
C ALA A 158 -11.31 -6.71 6.27
N GLY A 159 -12.57 -6.29 6.20
CA GLY A 159 -13.21 -5.43 7.20
C GLY A 159 -12.94 -3.93 7.07
N ALA A 160 -12.11 -3.48 6.13
CA ALA A 160 -11.89 -2.06 5.86
C ALA A 160 -12.74 -1.57 4.68
N SER A 161 -13.03 -0.25 4.66
CA SER A 161 -13.76 0.39 3.55
C SER A 161 -12.86 0.78 2.39
N SER A 162 -11.66 1.21 2.72
CA SER A 162 -10.63 1.64 1.80
C SER A 162 -9.28 1.15 2.30
N LEU A 163 -8.34 0.98 1.41
CA LEU A 163 -6.97 0.67 1.73
C LEU A 163 -6.06 1.64 0.99
N THR A 164 -5.24 2.35 1.74
CA THR A 164 -4.19 3.21 1.19
C THR A 164 -2.82 2.62 1.52
N ILE A 165 -1.93 2.59 0.56
CA ILE A 165 -0.54 2.21 0.80
C ILE A 165 0.29 3.49 0.94
N VAL A 166 1.06 3.57 2.02
CA VAL A 166 1.99 4.68 2.29
C VAL A 166 3.42 4.15 2.36
N MET A 167 4.37 4.98 2.01
CA MET A 167 5.80 4.64 2.02
C MET A 167 6.50 5.44 3.12
N ASN A 168 7.17 4.75 4.06
CA ASN A 168 7.86 5.38 5.19
C ASN A 168 6.98 6.35 5.99
N GLY A 169 5.69 6.00 6.17
CA GLY A 169 4.72 6.81 6.89
C GLY A 169 4.14 8.00 6.09
N LYS A 170 4.34 8.05 4.78
CA LYS A 170 3.85 9.17 3.94
C LYS A 170 2.99 8.68 2.80
N PRO A 171 1.90 9.40 2.48
CA PRO A 171 1.09 9.10 1.31
C PRO A 171 1.90 9.31 0.04
N THR A 172 1.59 8.53 -0.96
CA THR A 172 2.12 8.71 -2.31
C THR A 172 1.08 9.47 -3.14
N THR A 173 1.53 10.28 -4.07
CA THR A 173 0.64 10.96 -5.04
C THR A 173 0.38 10.11 -6.28
N MET A 174 0.87 8.88 -6.27
CA MET A 174 0.72 7.92 -7.35
C MET A 174 -0.71 7.39 -7.45
N THR A 175 -1.13 7.09 -8.67
CA THR A 175 -2.32 6.26 -8.87
C THR A 175 -2.10 4.84 -8.34
N ALA A 176 -3.17 4.08 -8.16
CA ALA A 176 -3.06 2.69 -7.70
C ALA A 176 -2.14 1.85 -8.62
N ASP A 177 -2.27 2.01 -9.95
CA ASP A 177 -1.46 1.29 -10.94
C ASP A 177 0.03 1.68 -10.88
N GLN A 178 0.32 2.97 -10.67
CA GLN A 178 1.69 3.46 -10.52
C GLN A 178 2.32 2.96 -9.22
N LEU A 179 1.56 2.94 -8.14
CA LEU A 179 2.01 2.43 -6.86
C LEU A 179 2.22 0.91 -6.91
N GLU A 180 1.31 0.18 -7.56
CA GLU A 180 1.50 -1.25 -7.83
C GLU A 180 2.81 -1.48 -8.59
N THR A 181 3.05 -0.74 -9.66
CA THR A 181 4.28 -0.82 -10.46
C THR A 181 5.52 -0.54 -9.61
N LEU A 182 5.49 0.52 -8.78
CA LEU A 182 6.58 0.83 -7.86
C LEU A 182 6.85 -0.31 -6.89
N LEU A 183 5.81 -0.87 -6.28
CA LEU A 183 5.94 -1.94 -5.30
C LEU A 183 6.38 -3.26 -5.96
N ARG A 184 5.96 -3.55 -7.19
CA ARG A 184 6.46 -4.69 -7.98
C ARG A 184 7.93 -4.53 -8.34
N ASN A 185 8.39 -3.29 -8.52
CA ASN A 185 9.80 -2.95 -8.79
C ASN A 185 10.62 -2.77 -7.51
N THR A 186 10.01 -2.89 -6.33
CA THR A 186 10.70 -2.81 -5.05
C THR A 186 11.02 -4.22 -4.55
N PRO A 187 12.29 -4.63 -4.49
CA PRO A 187 12.69 -5.92 -3.93
C PRO A 187 12.22 -6.08 -2.49
N VAL A 188 11.76 -7.28 -2.12
CA VAL A 188 11.24 -7.54 -0.78
C VAL A 188 12.30 -7.33 0.31
N ASP A 189 13.55 -7.60 0.01
CA ASP A 189 14.69 -7.44 0.92
C ASP A 189 15.04 -5.97 1.21
N ARG A 190 14.54 -5.03 0.42
CA ARG A 190 14.62 -3.58 0.70
C ARG A 190 13.57 -3.08 1.68
N VAL A 191 12.56 -3.88 1.98
CA VAL A 191 11.52 -3.52 2.93
C VAL A 191 11.90 -4.07 4.30
N GLU A 192 11.88 -3.22 5.32
CA GLU A 192 12.09 -3.60 6.70
C GLU A 192 10.86 -4.31 7.25
N LYS A 193 9.71 -3.65 7.11
CA LYS A 193 8.41 -4.18 7.54
C LYS A 193 7.26 -3.54 6.77
N ALA A 194 6.12 -4.22 6.76
CA ALA A 194 4.84 -3.63 6.38
C ALA A 194 3.92 -3.57 7.61
N GLU A 195 3.43 -2.38 7.93
CA GLU A 195 2.53 -2.16 9.06
C GLU A 195 1.09 -2.13 8.57
N VAL A 196 0.26 -3.03 9.07
CA VAL A 196 -1.19 -3.05 8.79
C VAL A 196 -1.92 -2.27 9.88
N ILE A 197 -2.59 -1.21 9.48
CA ILE A 197 -3.25 -0.23 10.37
C ILE A 197 -4.70 -0.10 9.91
N TYR A 198 -5.67 -0.53 10.73
CA TYR A 198 -7.09 -0.44 10.40
C TYR A 198 -7.67 0.96 10.56
N SER A 199 -7.02 1.82 11.34
CA SER A 199 -7.38 3.23 11.51
C SER A 199 -6.10 4.06 11.43
N ALA A 200 -5.88 4.68 10.29
CA ALA A 200 -4.69 5.48 10.03
C ALA A 200 -4.63 6.67 10.99
N PRO A 201 -3.55 6.85 11.75
CA PRO A 201 -3.39 8.05 12.54
C PRO A 201 -3.25 9.28 11.63
N PRO A 202 -3.74 10.48 12.05
CA PRO A 202 -3.86 11.65 11.18
C PRO A 202 -2.53 12.16 10.60
N GLU A 203 -1.43 11.91 11.30
CA GLU A 203 -0.09 12.28 10.85
C GLU A 203 0.39 11.53 9.59
N LEU A 204 -0.33 10.50 9.17
CA LEU A 204 -0.09 9.86 7.88
C LEU A 204 -0.74 10.63 6.73
N HIS A 205 -1.54 11.67 7.00
CA HIS A 205 -2.29 12.48 6.02
C HIS A 205 -3.20 11.65 5.10
N VAL A 206 -3.58 10.46 5.55
CA VAL A 206 -4.55 9.56 4.91
C VAL A 206 -5.58 9.11 5.94
N ARG A 207 -6.71 8.63 5.49
CA ARG A 207 -7.79 8.12 6.34
C ARG A 207 -8.14 6.70 5.96
N GLY A 208 -8.86 6.01 6.86
CA GLY A 208 -9.25 4.61 6.65
C GLY A 208 -8.14 3.64 7.02
N ALA A 209 -8.09 2.50 6.37
CA ALA A 209 -7.04 1.51 6.60
C ALA A 209 -5.79 1.82 5.76
N VAL A 210 -4.64 1.50 6.32
CA VAL A 210 -3.33 1.78 5.71
C VAL A 210 -2.43 0.56 5.80
N ILE A 211 -1.67 0.31 4.74
CA ILE A 211 -0.45 -0.48 4.81
C ILE A 211 0.73 0.48 4.65
N ASN A 212 1.52 0.62 5.72
CA ASN A 212 2.74 1.42 5.69
C ASN A 212 3.93 0.53 5.34
N VAL A 213 4.53 0.77 4.20
CA VAL A 213 5.73 0.06 3.73
C VAL A 213 6.95 0.81 4.24
N VAL A 214 7.62 0.26 5.26
CA VAL A 214 8.81 0.85 5.85
C VAL A 214 10.04 0.27 5.13
N MET A 215 10.80 1.15 4.50
CA MET A 215 12.02 0.77 3.77
C MET A 215 13.19 0.62 4.72
N LYS A 216 14.04 -0.39 4.50
CA LYS A 216 15.29 -0.56 5.26
C LYS A 216 16.20 0.65 5.08
N ARG A 217 16.73 1.11 6.16
CA ARG A 217 17.77 2.15 6.19
C ARG A 217 19.13 1.50 6.10
N SER A 218 20.04 2.16 5.42
CA SER A 218 21.46 1.77 5.42
C SER A 218 22.26 2.97 5.93
N ASN A 219 23.00 2.75 7.00
CA ASN A 219 23.94 3.74 7.53
C ASN A 219 25.36 3.50 7.00
N ASP A 220 25.53 2.49 6.15
CA ASP A 220 26.82 2.08 5.60
C ASP A 220 26.92 2.40 4.11
N TYR A 221 28.15 2.42 3.62
CA TYR A 221 28.41 2.48 2.19
C TYR A 221 27.90 1.21 1.50
N SER A 222 26.93 1.35 0.65
CA SER A 222 26.40 0.23 -0.13
C SER A 222 26.01 0.64 -1.55
N PHE A 223 26.21 -0.28 -2.47
CA PHE A 223 25.76 -0.22 -3.83
C PHE A 223 24.95 -1.47 -4.12
N GLN A 224 23.68 -1.31 -4.45
CA GLN A 224 22.75 -2.41 -4.70
C GLN A 224 21.92 -2.10 -5.93
N GLY A 225 21.66 -3.11 -6.74
CA GLY A 225 20.79 -2.97 -7.88
C GLY A 225 20.03 -4.25 -8.19
N GLU A 226 18.92 -4.07 -8.90
CA GLU A 226 18.11 -5.15 -9.42
C GLU A 226 17.66 -4.82 -10.85
N LEU A 227 17.73 -5.80 -11.72
CA LEU A 227 17.15 -5.78 -13.05
C LEU A 227 16.12 -6.88 -13.13
N SER A 228 14.93 -6.56 -13.61
CA SER A 228 13.89 -7.56 -13.85
C SER A 228 13.28 -7.37 -15.23
N THR A 229 12.87 -8.47 -15.82
CA THR A 229 12.11 -8.49 -17.07
C THR A 229 10.99 -9.49 -16.93
N TYR A 230 9.86 -9.18 -17.52
CA TYR A 230 8.73 -10.09 -17.54
C TYR A 230 8.11 -10.19 -18.92
N TYR A 231 7.55 -11.36 -19.18
CA TYR A 231 6.65 -11.65 -20.27
C TYR A 231 5.31 -12.10 -19.69
N GLN A 232 4.21 -11.64 -20.26
CA GLN A 232 2.88 -12.15 -19.95
C GLN A 232 2.06 -12.33 -21.20
N ASN A 233 1.19 -13.30 -21.17
CA ASN A 233 0.18 -13.52 -22.18
C ASN A 233 -1.20 -13.54 -21.53
N ARG A 234 -2.03 -12.57 -21.92
CA ARG A 234 -3.43 -12.42 -21.54
C ARG A 234 -4.23 -12.16 -22.81
N TYR A 235 -4.45 -13.18 -23.61
CA TYR A 235 -4.88 -13.13 -25.00
C TYR A 235 -3.80 -12.57 -25.96
N PHE A 236 -3.20 -11.44 -25.65
CA PHE A 236 -2.04 -10.89 -26.36
C PHE A 236 -0.78 -10.98 -25.49
N SER A 237 0.35 -11.03 -26.17
CA SER A 237 1.65 -10.94 -25.54
C SER A 237 1.93 -9.49 -25.11
N SER A 238 2.43 -9.32 -23.91
CA SER A 238 2.86 -8.09 -23.28
C SER A 238 4.15 -8.35 -22.53
N GLY A 239 4.89 -7.32 -22.19
CA GLY A 239 6.11 -7.48 -21.42
C GLY A 239 6.72 -6.16 -21.01
N GLY A 240 7.70 -6.23 -20.14
CA GLY A 240 8.38 -5.04 -19.64
C GLY A 240 9.73 -5.37 -19.03
N ALA A 241 10.47 -4.32 -18.76
CA ALA A 241 11.74 -4.38 -18.05
C ALA A 241 11.83 -3.26 -17.03
N ASN A 242 12.37 -3.59 -15.86
CA ASN A 242 12.52 -2.67 -14.76
C ASN A 242 13.94 -2.73 -14.21
N GLY A 243 14.47 -1.58 -13.84
CA GLY A 243 15.76 -1.45 -13.18
C GLY A 243 15.66 -0.56 -11.96
N ASN A 244 16.32 -0.95 -10.90
CA ASN A 244 16.48 -0.10 -9.73
C ASN A 244 17.94 -0.11 -9.26
N LEU A 245 18.37 1.04 -8.74
CA LEU A 245 19.70 1.26 -8.21
C LEU A 245 19.61 2.03 -6.92
N ARG A 246 20.32 1.57 -5.88
CA ARG A 246 20.48 2.28 -4.62
C ARG A 246 21.95 2.48 -4.29
N LEU A 247 22.28 3.72 -4.05
CA LEU A 247 23.57 4.13 -3.49
C LEU A 247 23.34 4.67 -2.09
N SER A 248 24.02 4.13 -1.10
CA SER A 248 23.92 4.60 0.27
C SER A 248 25.30 4.94 0.83
N THR A 249 25.35 6.03 1.54
CA THR A 249 26.46 6.46 2.40
C THR A 249 25.87 6.82 3.77
N PRO A 250 26.67 7.04 4.82
CA PRO A 250 26.15 7.47 6.12
C PRO A 250 25.28 8.73 6.08
N LYS A 251 25.55 9.63 5.14
CA LYS A 251 24.83 10.92 5.03
C LYS A 251 23.82 10.98 3.89
N VAL A 252 24.02 10.24 2.82
CA VAL A 252 23.23 10.37 1.60
C VAL A 252 22.80 9.00 1.10
N THR A 253 21.51 8.83 0.83
CA THR A 253 20.99 7.69 0.08
C THR A 253 20.31 8.19 -1.19
N LEU A 254 20.71 7.64 -2.34
CA LEU A 254 20.10 7.89 -3.64
C LEU A 254 19.45 6.60 -4.13
N ASP A 255 18.15 6.65 -4.40
CA ASP A 255 17.38 5.59 -5.06
C ASP A 255 16.96 6.05 -6.45
N VAL A 256 17.25 5.25 -7.46
CA VAL A 256 16.81 5.48 -8.85
C VAL A 256 16.08 4.25 -9.34
N MET A 257 14.90 4.43 -9.89
CA MET A 257 14.06 3.37 -10.44
C MET A 257 13.55 3.81 -11.82
N TYR A 258 13.59 2.89 -12.77
CA TYR A 258 13.00 3.06 -14.08
C TYR A 258 12.34 1.77 -14.53
N GLY A 259 11.12 1.89 -15.09
CA GLY A 259 10.38 0.79 -15.68
C GLY A 259 9.79 1.18 -17.03
N ALA A 260 9.77 0.23 -17.95
CA ALA A 260 9.12 0.37 -19.24
C ALA A 260 8.26 -0.88 -19.50
N ASP A 261 6.97 -0.66 -19.72
CA ASP A 261 5.96 -1.71 -19.86
C ASP A 261 5.21 -1.55 -21.19
N ASN A 262 5.12 -2.62 -21.97
CA ASN A 262 4.25 -2.68 -23.13
C ASN A 262 3.08 -3.60 -22.83
N ALA A 263 1.86 -3.09 -22.92
CA ALA A 263 0.64 -3.84 -22.70
C ALA A 263 -0.26 -3.80 -23.94
N LYS A 264 -0.82 -4.97 -24.27
CA LYS A 264 -1.94 -5.08 -25.23
C LYS A 264 -3.02 -5.92 -24.59
N ILE A 265 -4.24 -5.36 -24.50
CA ILE A 265 -5.38 -5.95 -23.80
C ILE A 265 -6.54 -6.11 -24.81
N MET A 266 -7.30 -7.20 -24.67
CA MET A 266 -8.55 -7.43 -25.37
C MET A 266 -9.66 -7.63 -24.34
N GLU A 267 -10.77 -6.93 -24.55
CA GLU A 267 -11.98 -7.03 -23.74
C GLU A 267 -13.16 -7.37 -24.67
N TYR A 268 -14.01 -8.28 -24.21
CA TYR A 268 -15.26 -8.62 -24.89
C TYR A 268 -16.41 -8.33 -23.96
N THR A 269 -17.46 -7.75 -24.49
CA THR A 269 -18.71 -7.54 -23.76
C THR A 269 -19.88 -8.01 -24.61
N ASP A 270 -20.59 -9.03 -24.12
CA ASP A 270 -21.86 -9.45 -24.68
C ASP A 270 -22.98 -8.80 -23.86
N LEU A 271 -23.83 -8.07 -24.52
CA LEU A 271 -24.93 -7.35 -23.92
C LEU A 271 -26.25 -7.83 -24.54
N PHE A 272 -27.22 -8.19 -23.70
CA PHE A 272 -28.60 -8.39 -24.05
C PHE A 272 -29.50 -7.44 -23.27
N SER A 273 -30.32 -6.67 -23.96
CA SER A 273 -31.17 -5.64 -23.37
C SER A 273 -32.60 -5.78 -23.91
N ARG A 274 -33.59 -5.84 -22.99
CA ARG A 274 -34.96 -5.56 -23.32
C ARG A 274 -35.27 -4.14 -22.94
N HIS A 275 -35.27 -3.24 -23.93
CA HIS A 275 -35.41 -1.82 -23.73
C HIS A 275 -36.85 -1.41 -24.04
N THR A 276 -37.55 -0.89 -23.03
CA THR A 276 -38.91 -0.39 -23.19
C THR A 276 -38.88 1.10 -23.52
N LEU A 277 -39.44 1.47 -24.66
CA LEU A 277 -39.57 2.86 -25.11
C LEU A 277 -41.06 3.11 -25.45
N GLY A 278 -41.73 3.87 -24.59
CA GLY A 278 -43.20 3.97 -24.64
C GLY A 278 -43.87 2.60 -24.43
N ASP A 279 -44.75 2.20 -25.31
CA ASP A 279 -45.43 0.89 -25.26
C ASP A 279 -44.70 -0.22 -26.01
N LYS A 280 -43.54 0.08 -26.59
CA LYS A 280 -42.77 -0.87 -27.41
C LYS A 280 -41.54 -1.39 -26.68
N VAL A 281 -41.33 -2.71 -26.75
CA VAL A 281 -40.13 -3.37 -26.22
C VAL A 281 -39.21 -3.72 -27.39
N TYR A 282 -37.95 -3.29 -27.26
CA TYR A 282 -36.88 -3.60 -28.22
C TYR A 282 -35.95 -4.62 -27.60
N GLU A 283 -35.70 -5.73 -28.25
CA GLU A 283 -34.67 -6.69 -27.90
C GLU A 283 -33.39 -6.31 -28.63
N ILE A 284 -32.38 -5.89 -27.85
CA ILE A 284 -31.11 -5.41 -28.37
C ILE A 284 -30.04 -6.39 -27.92
N THR A 285 -29.34 -6.96 -28.88
CA THR A 285 -28.11 -7.73 -28.65
C THR A 285 -26.91 -6.92 -29.15
N GLN A 286 -25.79 -6.97 -28.45
CA GLN A 286 -24.57 -6.30 -28.86
C GLN A 286 -23.35 -7.11 -28.39
N ASN A 287 -22.43 -7.32 -29.32
CA ASN A 287 -21.10 -7.88 -29.03
C ASN A 287 -20.07 -6.78 -29.24
N GLU A 288 -19.33 -6.43 -28.20
CA GLU A 288 -18.30 -5.41 -28.27
C GLU A 288 -16.91 -6.03 -28.05
N LYS A 289 -15.94 -5.60 -28.86
CA LYS A 289 -14.53 -5.97 -28.77
C LYS A 289 -13.70 -4.71 -28.63
N LEU A 290 -13.08 -4.53 -27.46
CA LEU A 290 -12.16 -3.43 -27.21
C LEU A 290 -10.73 -3.95 -27.16
N SER A 291 -9.89 -3.47 -28.09
CA SER A 291 -8.45 -3.73 -28.08
C SER A 291 -7.71 -2.45 -27.67
N THR A 292 -6.88 -2.54 -26.64
CA THR A 292 -6.05 -1.42 -26.19
C THR A 292 -4.59 -1.81 -26.24
N LYS A 293 -3.74 -0.95 -26.82
CA LYS A 293 -2.29 -1.09 -26.81
C LYS A 293 -1.67 0.16 -26.21
N SER A 294 -0.69 0.00 -25.30
CA SER A 294 0.01 1.14 -24.67
C SER A 294 1.44 0.80 -24.30
N TRP A 295 2.29 1.84 -24.33
CA TRP A 295 3.56 1.87 -23.62
C TRP A 295 3.40 2.72 -22.36
N MET A 296 4.00 2.28 -21.27
CA MET A 296 4.07 3.05 -20.04
C MET A 296 5.51 3.09 -19.54
N HIS A 297 5.96 4.28 -19.19
CA HIS A 297 7.29 4.53 -18.62
C HIS A 297 7.12 5.14 -17.24
N ASN A 298 7.76 4.55 -16.24
CA ASN A 298 7.78 5.04 -14.87
C ASN A 298 9.21 5.33 -14.45
N VAL A 299 9.43 6.50 -13.86
CA VAL A 299 10.72 6.90 -13.31
C VAL A 299 10.53 7.42 -11.88
N ARG A 300 11.41 7.03 -10.98
CA ARG A 300 11.47 7.60 -9.64
C ARG A 300 12.92 7.80 -9.24
N THR A 301 13.22 9.00 -8.75
CA THR A 301 14.49 9.31 -8.10
C THR A 301 14.21 9.90 -6.74
N ALA A 302 14.83 9.35 -5.70
CA ALA A 302 14.69 9.85 -4.34
C ALA A 302 16.04 10.03 -3.69
N LEU A 303 16.24 11.18 -3.08
CA LEU A 303 17.43 11.57 -2.33
C LEU A 303 17.04 11.73 -0.86
N GLU A 304 17.65 10.94 0.01
CA GLU A 304 17.60 11.12 1.46
C GLU A 304 18.94 11.71 1.93
N TYR A 305 18.89 12.84 2.62
CA TYR A 305 20.04 13.49 3.20
C TYR A 305 19.91 13.56 4.72
N ASN A 306 20.77 12.84 5.43
CA ASN A 306 20.88 12.89 6.89
C ASN A 306 21.74 14.11 7.24
N ILE A 307 21.11 15.24 7.60
CA ILE A 307 21.81 16.46 8.04
C ILE A 307 22.61 16.15 9.29
N ASN A 308 22.00 15.40 10.20
CA ASN A 308 22.61 14.75 11.37
C ASN A 308 21.73 13.57 11.80
N GLU A 309 22.06 12.90 12.90
CA GLU A 309 21.33 11.72 13.41
C GLU A 309 19.83 11.97 13.65
N LYS A 310 19.44 13.22 13.93
CA LYS A 310 18.09 13.61 14.33
C LYS A 310 17.33 14.38 13.23
N ASN A 311 18.05 14.95 12.27
CA ASN A 311 17.45 15.83 11.25
C ASN A 311 17.68 15.26 9.84
N ARG A 312 16.62 15.18 9.05
CA ARG A 312 16.62 14.53 7.76
C ARG A 312 15.84 15.32 6.73
N LEU A 313 16.36 15.35 5.51
CA LEU A 313 15.71 15.91 4.32
C LEU A 313 15.52 14.82 3.28
N ASN A 314 14.30 14.66 2.78
CA ASN A 314 13.95 13.78 1.67
C ASN A 314 13.45 14.62 0.50
N ILE A 315 13.95 14.33 -0.70
CA ILE A 315 13.49 14.92 -1.95
C ILE A 315 13.21 13.77 -2.90
N ALA A 316 12.04 13.74 -3.51
CA ALA A 316 11.69 12.70 -4.46
C ALA A 316 11.04 13.31 -5.71
N TYR A 317 11.43 12.81 -6.86
CA TYR A 317 10.75 13.01 -8.13
C TYR A 317 10.15 11.69 -8.58
N THR A 318 8.89 11.73 -9.04
CA THR A 318 8.20 10.61 -9.67
C THR A 318 7.58 11.06 -10.98
N GLY A 319 7.87 10.36 -12.06
CA GLY A 319 7.29 10.57 -13.39
C GLY A 319 6.59 9.31 -13.89
N SER A 320 5.44 9.49 -14.54
CA SER A 320 4.74 8.41 -15.25
C SER A 320 4.24 8.92 -16.58
N PHE A 321 4.57 8.19 -17.64
CA PHE A 321 4.36 8.62 -19.02
C PHE A 321 3.73 7.48 -19.80
N THR A 322 2.60 7.77 -20.43
CA THR A 322 1.95 6.88 -21.41
C THR A 322 1.87 7.66 -22.73
N PRO A 323 2.93 7.61 -23.56
CA PRO A 323 3.01 8.46 -24.76
C PRO A 323 2.01 8.04 -25.85
N ASP A 324 1.64 6.76 -25.87
CA ASP A 324 0.77 6.21 -26.90
C ASP A 324 -0.14 5.13 -26.33
N ARG A 325 -1.36 5.49 -26.00
CA ARG A 325 -2.41 4.52 -25.69
C ARG A 325 -3.43 4.53 -26.81
N ASN A 326 -3.43 3.48 -27.61
CA ASN A 326 -4.33 3.31 -28.72
C ASN A 326 -5.40 2.29 -28.34
N GLY A 327 -6.67 2.69 -28.39
CA GLY A 327 -7.83 1.86 -28.17
C GLY A 327 -8.68 1.78 -29.44
N ARG A 328 -9.17 0.58 -29.77
CA ARG A 328 -10.18 0.39 -30.82
C ARG A 328 -11.27 -0.49 -30.30
N SER A 329 -12.48 0.06 -30.24
CA SER A 329 -13.71 -0.67 -29.95
C SER A 329 -14.51 -0.90 -31.23
N ILE A 330 -15.00 -2.12 -31.39
CA ILE A 330 -15.94 -2.52 -32.43
C ILE A 330 -17.13 -3.14 -31.71
N ALA A 331 -18.29 -2.51 -31.86
CA ALA A 331 -19.53 -2.99 -31.32
C ALA A 331 -20.45 -3.40 -32.50
N ASP A 332 -20.85 -4.68 -32.53
CA ASP A 332 -21.74 -5.27 -33.51
C ASP A 332 -23.02 -5.72 -32.83
N GLY A 333 -24.15 -5.15 -33.20
CA GLY A 333 -25.41 -5.40 -32.54
C GLY A 333 -26.62 -5.42 -33.49
N SER A 334 -27.75 -5.94 -32.98
CA SER A 334 -29.02 -5.99 -33.70
C SER A 334 -29.60 -4.61 -34.02
N PHE A 335 -29.13 -3.56 -33.34
CA PHE A 335 -29.59 -2.19 -33.44
C PHE A 335 -28.64 -1.30 -34.23
N GLN A 336 -27.32 -1.61 -34.17
CA GLN A 336 -26.27 -0.75 -34.69
C GLN A 336 -24.94 -1.52 -34.88
N GLN A 337 -24.07 -0.94 -35.71
CA GLN A 337 -22.64 -1.30 -35.78
C GLN A 337 -21.83 -0.04 -35.50
N SER A 338 -20.91 -0.09 -34.51
CA SER A 338 -20.09 1.06 -34.14
C SER A 338 -18.60 0.71 -34.15
N THR A 339 -17.81 1.67 -34.59
CA THR A 339 -16.36 1.68 -34.42
C THR A 339 -15.95 2.94 -33.66
N LEU A 340 -15.16 2.78 -32.61
CA LEU A 340 -14.57 3.88 -31.83
C LEU A 340 -13.06 3.70 -31.79
N ASP A 341 -12.33 4.58 -32.43
CA ASP A 341 -10.89 4.68 -32.32
C ASP A 341 -10.53 5.78 -31.31
N LYS A 342 -9.66 5.46 -30.37
CA LYS A 342 -9.24 6.36 -29.29
C LYS A 342 -7.72 6.39 -29.17
N PHE A 343 -7.18 7.59 -29.15
CA PHE A 343 -5.78 7.85 -28.81
C PHE A 343 -5.70 8.65 -27.52
N THR A 344 -4.84 8.24 -26.59
CA THR A 344 -4.62 8.98 -25.33
C THR A 344 -3.14 9.07 -25.01
N GLU A 345 -2.68 10.25 -24.67
CA GLU A 345 -1.35 10.51 -24.14
C GLU A 345 -1.49 11.03 -22.69
N ASN A 346 -0.78 10.41 -21.73
CA ASN A 346 -0.78 10.83 -20.34
C ASN A 346 0.63 11.13 -19.85
N LYS A 347 0.78 12.22 -19.10
CA LYS A 347 2.04 12.60 -18.45
C LYS A 347 1.75 13.03 -17.01
N MET A 348 2.49 12.48 -16.07
CA MET A 348 2.46 12.88 -14.68
C MET A 348 3.86 13.21 -14.19
N HIS A 349 4.00 14.32 -13.52
CA HIS A 349 5.19 14.73 -12.78
C HIS A 349 4.81 15.03 -11.34
N ASN A 350 5.55 14.50 -10.39
CA ASN A 350 5.42 14.82 -8.97
C ASN A 350 6.81 15.11 -8.40
N ILE A 351 6.91 16.20 -7.64
CA ILE A 351 8.07 16.54 -6.84
C ILE A 351 7.60 16.68 -5.41
N ALA A 352 8.23 15.93 -4.49
CA ALA A 352 7.92 15.96 -3.07
C ALA A 352 9.17 16.30 -2.26
N VAL A 353 9.00 17.11 -1.23
CA VAL A 353 10.06 17.51 -0.27
C VAL A 353 9.54 17.30 1.13
N GLN A 354 10.34 16.72 1.99
CA GLN A 354 10.02 16.48 3.39
C GLN A 354 11.23 16.72 4.27
N TYR A 355 11.02 17.44 5.35
CA TYR A 355 11.98 17.63 6.43
C TYR A 355 11.44 17.03 7.72
N SER A 356 12.26 16.24 8.41
CA SER A 356 11.97 15.67 9.74
C SER A 356 13.02 16.12 10.73
N SER A 357 12.58 16.66 11.87
CA SER A 357 13.46 17.15 12.93
C SER A 357 13.50 16.21 14.13
N GLY A 358 14.60 16.29 14.90
CA GLY A 358 14.77 15.51 16.13
C GLY A 358 13.86 15.93 17.29
N PHE A 359 13.21 17.09 17.22
CA PHE A 359 12.26 17.55 18.23
C PHE A 359 10.79 17.28 17.85
N GLY A 360 10.57 16.45 16.82
CA GLY A 360 9.25 15.96 16.43
C GLY A 360 8.49 16.83 15.42
N LEU A 361 9.12 17.89 14.87
CA LEU A 361 8.55 18.66 13.76
C LEU A 361 8.78 17.94 12.44
N GLU A 362 7.71 17.76 11.68
CA GLU A 362 7.74 17.33 10.28
C GLU A 362 7.11 18.39 9.39
N LEU A 363 7.83 18.82 8.36
CA LEU A 363 7.35 19.73 7.33
C LEU A 363 7.42 19.02 5.99
N GLY A 364 6.43 19.19 5.17
CA GLY A 364 6.48 18.64 3.83
C GLY A 364 5.53 19.31 2.87
N GLY A 365 5.78 19.03 1.60
CA GLY A 365 4.92 19.48 0.52
C GLY A 365 5.23 18.74 -0.76
N ASP A 366 4.24 18.71 -1.64
CA ASP A 366 4.39 18.16 -2.98
C ASP A 366 3.68 19.01 -4.02
N TYR A 367 4.21 18.96 -5.23
CA TYR A 367 3.58 19.47 -6.42
C TYR A 367 3.41 18.33 -7.43
N THR A 368 2.18 18.17 -7.92
CA THR A 368 1.86 17.21 -8.97
C THR A 368 1.26 17.94 -10.16
N ARG A 369 1.78 17.64 -11.33
CA ARG A 369 1.18 18.02 -12.61
C ARG A 369 0.82 16.78 -13.40
N PHE A 370 -0.44 16.69 -13.78
CA PHE A 370 -0.97 15.66 -14.67
C PHE A 370 -1.54 16.31 -15.93
N THR A 371 -1.22 15.74 -17.09
CA THR A 371 -1.84 16.10 -18.37
C THR A 371 -2.30 14.83 -19.08
N SER A 372 -3.47 14.93 -19.71
CA SER A 372 -4.03 13.88 -20.56
C SER A 372 -4.57 14.52 -21.83
N ASP A 373 -4.09 14.08 -22.97
CA ASP A 373 -4.63 14.45 -24.27
C ASP A 373 -5.39 13.24 -24.85
N ASN A 374 -6.58 13.48 -25.39
CA ASN A 374 -7.50 12.44 -25.83
C ASN A 374 -8.13 12.81 -27.18
N ASN A 375 -7.88 12.00 -28.19
CA ASN A 375 -8.53 12.12 -29.49
C ASN A 375 -9.38 10.88 -29.75
N GLN A 376 -10.58 11.05 -30.26
CA GLN A 376 -11.48 9.96 -30.58
C GLN A 376 -12.14 10.17 -31.95
N THR A 377 -12.41 9.08 -32.63
CA THR A 377 -13.24 9.06 -33.84
C THR A 377 -14.28 7.95 -33.67
N MET A 378 -15.56 8.31 -33.73
CA MET A 378 -16.66 7.37 -33.67
C MET A 378 -17.41 7.38 -35.01
N LEU A 379 -17.72 6.18 -35.45
CA LEU A 379 -18.61 5.91 -36.57
C LEU A 379 -19.63 4.86 -36.14
N THR A 380 -20.92 5.16 -36.26
CA THR A 380 -22.03 4.23 -35.97
C THR A 380 -22.96 4.19 -37.12
N GLN A 381 -23.19 3.00 -37.66
CA GLN A 381 -24.22 2.73 -38.66
C GLN A 381 -25.42 2.08 -37.98
N LEU A 382 -26.58 2.67 -38.13
CA LEU A 382 -27.85 2.15 -37.61
C LEU A 382 -28.52 1.20 -38.62
N THR A 383 -29.42 0.36 -38.14
CA THR A 383 -30.12 -0.63 -38.98
C THR A 383 -31.06 0.01 -40.01
N ASP A 384 -31.46 1.27 -39.86
CA ASP A 384 -32.20 2.06 -40.83
C ASP A 384 -31.31 2.72 -41.92
N ASN A 385 -30.04 2.34 -42.01
CA ASN A 385 -29.00 2.91 -42.84
C ASN A 385 -28.61 4.37 -42.51
N SER A 386 -29.09 4.94 -41.42
CA SER A 386 -28.61 6.23 -40.95
C SER A 386 -27.25 6.09 -40.28
N GLU A 387 -26.46 7.16 -40.30
CA GLU A 387 -25.11 7.18 -39.77
C GLU A 387 -24.95 8.28 -38.71
N ASN A 388 -24.35 7.94 -37.60
CA ASN A 388 -23.88 8.89 -36.59
C ASN A 388 -22.35 8.88 -36.53
N ALA A 389 -21.72 10.02 -36.66
CA ALA A 389 -20.26 10.12 -36.53
C ALA A 389 -19.83 11.40 -35.80
N TYR A 390 -18.67 11.34 -35.20
CA TYR A 390 -17.98 12.52 -34.68
C TYR A 390 -16.48 12.28 -34.59
N THR A 391 -15.74 13.36 -34.51
CA THR A 391 -14.36 13.39 -34.00
C THR A 391 -14.35 14.22 -32.73
N LEU A 392 -13.63 13.76 -31.70
CA LEU A 392 -13.47 14.43 -30.42
C LEU A 392 -11.99 14.76 -30.23
N THR A 393 -11.70 16.00 -29.87
CA THR A 393 -10.42 16.40 -29.27
C THR A 393 -10.71 16.84 -27.83
N GLY A 394 -10.05 16.22 -26.88
CA GLY A 394 -10.24 16.52 -25.45
C GLY A 394 -8.94 16.44 -24.69
N GLY A 395 -8.96 16.99 -23.50
CA GLY A 395 -7.81 16.93 -22.61
C GLY A 395 -8.13 17.31 -21.19
N GLN A 396 -7.23 16.94 -20.29
CA GLN A 396 -7.29 17.30 -18.89
C GLN A 396 -5.92 17.76 -18.40
N ARG A 397 -5.92 18.81 -17.61
CA ARG A 397 -4.74 19.28 -16.88
C ARG A 397 -5.08 19.45 -15.42
N ILE A 398 -4.29 18.82 -14.55
CA ILE A 398 -4.41 18.92 -13.10
C ILE A 398 -3.09 19.45 -12.55
N ASP A 399 -3.13 20.56 -11.84
CA ASP A 399 -2.04 21.09 -11.02
C ASP A 399 -2.47 21.01 -9.55
N ARG A 400 -1.75 20.23 -8.75
CA ARG A 400 -2.03 19.96 -7.35
C ARG A 400 -0.87 20.35 -6.46
N TYR A 401 -1.15 21.12 -5.45
CA TYR A 401 -0.20 21.62 -4.45
C TYR A 401 -0.62 21.13 -3.08
N SER A 402 0.28 20.53 -2.34
CA SER A 402 0.06 20.04 -0.99
C SER A 402 1.16 20.53 -0.07
N VAL A 403 0.80 21.03 1.11
CA VAL A 403 1.76 21.39 2.16
C VAL A 403 1.21 20.92 3.50
N TYR A 404 2.10 20.54 4.41
CA TYR A 404 1.72 20.14 5.76
C TYR A 404 2.81 20.47 6.77
N ALA A 405 2.37 20.62 8.03
CA ALA A 405 3.22 20.78 9.18
C ALA A 405 2.65 19.96 10.35
N ASP A 406 3.44 19.06 10.89
CA ASP A 406 3.08 18.17 11.98
C ASP A 406 4.04 18.33 13.14
N GLN A 407 3.53 18.27 14.36
CA GLN A 407 4.32 18.27 15.57
C GLN A 407 3.91 17.12 16.47
N LYS A 408 4.91 16.38 16.96
CA LYS A 408 4.75 15.31 17.94
C LYS A 408 5.53 15.59 19.19
N HIS A 409 4.92 15.30 20.33
CA HIS A 409 5.55 15.41 21.64
C HIS A 409 5.39 14.08 22.39
N SER A 410 6.51 13.57 22.88
CA SER A 410 6.51 12.48 23.85
C SER A 410 6.45 13.07 25.26
N LEU A 411 5.41 12.68 26.01
CA LEU A 411 5.17 13.13 27.37
C LEU A 411 5.57 12.06 28.38
N PRO A 412 5.74 12.41 29.68
CA PRO A 412 5.98 11.44 30.73
C PRO A 412 4.97 10.29 30.73
N ASN A 413 5.39 9.13 31.24
CA ASN A 413 4.57 7.92 31.33
C ASN A 413 4.09 7.41 29.96
N ASN A 414 4.87 7.59 28.88
CA ASN A 414 4.56 7.12 27.52
C ASN A 414 3.23 7.67 26.97
N TRP A 415 2.84 8.88 27.36
CA TRP A 415 1.83 9.62 26.63
C TRP A 415 2.46 10.30 25.41
N GLY A 416 1.68 10.41 24.34
CA GLY A 416 2.07 11.15 23.14
C GLY A 416 0.96 12.11 22.74
N ILE A 417 1.34 13.31 22.31
CA ILE A 417 0.45 14.30 21.69
C ILE A 417 0.95 14.57 20.29
N GLY A 418 0.06 14.53 19.32
CA GLY A 418 0.30 14.94 17.94
C GLY A 418 -0.71 15.97 17.50
N TYR A 419 -0.28 16.97 16.74
CA TYR A 419 -1.16 17.92 16.09
C TYR A 419 -0.52 18.42 14.81
N GLY A 420 -1.35 18.86 13.88
CA GLY A 420 -0.84 19.34 12.62
C GLY A 420 -1.91 19.98 11.77
N VAL A 421 -1.44 20.56 10.67
CA VAL A 421 -2.23 21.22 9.65
C VAL A 421 -1.78 20.74 8.29
N SER A 422 -2.71 20.53 7.38
CA SER A 422 -2.41 20.32 5.96
C SER A 422 -3.34 21.16 5.10
N TYR A 423 -2.79 21.64 3.99
CA TYR A 423 -3.53 22.35 2.96
C TYR A 423 -3.26 21.73 1.61
N LEU A 424 -4.34 21.42 0.90
CA LEU A 424 -4.34 20.91 -0.46
C LEU A 424 -5.09 21.88 -1.35
N TYR A 425 -4.47 22.27 -2.47
CA TYR A 425 -5.10 23.03 -3.53
C TYR A 425 -4.94 22.32 -4.85
N THR A 426 -6.03 22.10 -5.55
CA THR A 426 -6.02 21.44 -6.86
C THR A 426 -6.76 22.33 -7.86
N LYS A 427 -6.15 22.50 -9.02
CA LYS A 427 -6.70 23.16 -10.18
C LYS A 427 -6.88 22.13 -11.29
N ASN A 428 -8.13 21.84 -11.63
CA ASN A 428 -8.47 20.97 -12.75
C ASN A 428 -9.02 21.82 -13.89
N TYR A 429 -8.47 21.59 -15.07
CA TYR A 429 -8.99 22.09 -16.33
C TYR A 429 -9.21 20.92 -17.26
N ASP A 430 -10.41 20.82 -17.82
CA ASP A 430 -10.75 19.80 -18.79
C ASP A 430 -11.62 20.39 -19.90
N PHE A 431 -11.43 19.86 -21.09
CA PHE A 431 -12.19 20.26 -22.26
C PHE A 431 -12.50 19.08 -23.17
N GLN A 432 -13.61 19.18 -23.87
CA GLN A 432 -13.99 18.27 -24.96
C GLN A 432 -14.58 19.12 -26.10
N THR A 433 -14.06 18.96 -27.29
CA THR A 433 -14.53 19.62 -28.50
C THR A 433 -14.89 18.58 -29.52
N TYR A 434 -16.17 18.53 -29.88
CA TYR A 434 -16.69 17.66 -30.90
C TYR A 434 -16.72 18.37 -32.26
N ASN A 435 -16.20 17.70 -33.28
CA ASN A 435 -16.16 18.15 -34.64
C ASN A 435 -16.74 17.08 -35.57
N ASN A 436 -17.08 17.48 -36.81
CA ASN A 436 -17.59 16.57 -37.83
C ASN A 436 -18.78 15.74 -37.35
N VAL A 437 -19.67 16.36 -36.56
CA VAL A 437 -20.83 15.67 -36.02
C VAL A 437 -21.87 15.49 -37.11
N THR A 438 -22.24 14.23 -37.31
CA THR A 438 -23.30 13.86 -38.29
C THR A 438 -24.37 12.98 -37.62
N GLY A 439 -25.54 12.93 -38.21
CA GLY A 439 -26.68 12.13 -37.74
C GLY A 439 -27.48 12.76 -36.62
N ASN A 440 -28.09 11.92 -35.76
CA ASN A 440 -29.02 12.34 -34.73
C ASN A 440 -28.38 12.54 -33.33
N ILE A 441 -27.06 12.42 -33.22
CA ILE A 441 -26.34 12.69 -31.96
C ILE A 441 -26.15 14.20 -31.78
N LYS A 442 -26.21 14.65 -30.52
CA LYS A 442 -25.99 16.06 -30.13
C LYS A 442 -24.98 16.14 -29.00
N PRO A 443 -23.71 15.82 -29.28
CA PRO A 443 -22.70 15.96 -28.25
C PRO A 443 -22.47 17.43 -27.91
N GLU A 444 -22.27 17.75 -26.62
CA GLU A 444 -22.01 19.09 -26.17
C GLU A 444 -20.51 19.27 -25.91
N ASN A 445 -19.98 20.39 -26.41
CA ASN A 445 -18.61 20.80 -26.05
C ASN A 445 -18.55 21.20 -24.59
N THR A 446 -17.47 20.82 -23.92
CA THR A 446 -17.19 21.19 -22.52
C THR A 446 -15.85 21.94 -22.43
N ASP A 447 -15.83 22.95 -21.59
CA ASP A 447 -14.63 23.69 -21.18
C ASP A 447 -14.86 24.04 -19.70
N ALA A 448 -14.31 23.22 -18.82
CA ALA A 448 -14.56 23.32 -17.40
C ALA A 448 -13.29 23.57 -16.60
N LYS A 449 -13.38 24.53 -15.67
CA LYS A 449 -12.35 24.81 -14.67
C LYS A 449 -12.95 24.53 -13.31
N LEU A 450 -12.28 23.66 -12.55
CA LEU A 450 -12.69 23.26 -11.22
C LEU A 450 -11.55 23.45 -10.26
N GLU A 451 -11.79 24.24 -9.22
CA GLU A 451 -10.82 24.44 -8.13
C GLU A 451 -11.30 23.70 -6.89
N GLU A 452 -10.41 22.96 -6.29
CA GLU A 452 -10.65 22.20 -5.07
C GLU A 452 -9.67 22.61 -4.00
N GLN A 453 -10.15 22.80 -2.78
CA GLN A 453 -9.34 23.14 -1.63
C GLN A 453 -9.74 22.26 -0.45
N THR A 454 -8.74 21.76 0.26
CA THR A 454 -8.94 21.00 1.49
C THR A 454 -7.99 21.52 2.56
N THR A 455 -8.53 21.98 3.66
CA THR A 455 -7.75 22.36 4.85
C THR A 455 -8.08 21.38 5.97
N ASN A 456 -7.08 20.73 6.53
CA ASN A 456 -7.24 19.83 7.66
C ASN A 456 -6.46 20.36 8.87
N PHE A 457 -7.08 20.24 10.05
CA PHE A 457 -6.44 20.40 11.35
C PHE A 457 -6.69 19.13 12.15
N TYR A 458 -5.66 18.55 12.71
CA TYR A 458 -5.84 17.36 13.54
C TYR A 458 -5.20 17.51 14.92
N PHE A 459 -5.78 16.77 15.85
CA PHE A 459 -5.22 16.53 17.17
C PHE A 459 -5.28 15.04 17.48
N SER A 460 -4.21 14.49 18.04
CA SER A 460 -4.11 13.09 18.45
C SER A 460 -3.53 12.97 19.85
N LEU A 461 -4.04 12.02 20.61
CA LEU A 461 -3.56 11.64 21.93
C LEU A 461 -3.32 10.14 21.94
N SER A 462 -2.14 9.72 22.35
CA SER A 462 -1.75 8.32 22.43
C SER A 462 -1.21 7.97 23.80
N LYS A 463 -1.36 6.70 24.17
CA LYS A 463 -0.82 6.11 25.39
C LYS A 463 -0.29 4.71 25.09
N ASN A 464 0.97 4.51 25.41
CA ASN A 464 1.62 3.20 25.33
C ASN A 464 1.93 2.71 26.76
N TRP A 465 1.47 1.50 27.09
CA TRP A 465 1.80 0.86 28.36
C TRP A 465 2.99 -0.08 28.19
N ALA A 466 3.78 -0.25 29.22
CA ALA A 466 4.94 -1.16 29.21
C ALA A 466 4.56 -2.63 28.87
N THR A 467 3.29 -3.00 29.07
CA THR A 467 2.72 -4.31 28.70
C THR A 467 2.58 -4.52 27.19
N GLY A 468 2.90 -3.50 26.35
CA GLY A 468 2.63 -3.52 24.91
C GLY A 468 1.20 -3.14 24.53
N THR A 469 0.35 -2.80 25.50
CA THR A 469 -0.97 -2.23 25.26
C THR A 469 -0.84 -0.79 24.78
N SER A 470 -1.60 -0.40 23.77
CA SER A 470 -1.61 0.96 23.23
C SER A 470 -3.01 1.47 22.98
N PHE A 471 -3.20 2.74 23.16
CA PHE A 471 -4.44 3.45 22.86
C PHE A 471 -4.12 4.75 22.11
N THR A 472 -4.88 5.03 21.07
CA THR A 472 -4.79 6.30 20.35
C THR A 472 -6.19 6.79 20.04
N VAL A 473 -6.45 8.06 20.30
CA VAL A 473 -7.65 8.77 19.88
C VAL A 473 -7.25 10.04 19.15
N SER A 474 -7.95 10.34 18.07
CA SER A 474 -7.68 11.53 17.27
C SER A 474 -8.96 12.06 16.62
N ALA A 475 -8.92 13.31 16.25
CA ALA A 475 -9.96 13.94 15.44
C ALA A 475 -9.30 14.85 14.40
N THR A 476 -9.82 14.79 13.18
CA THR A 476 -9.44 15.72 12.11
C THR A 476 -10.64 16.57 11.76
N GLY A 477 -10.51 17.88 11.87
CA GLY A 477 -11.43 18.87 11.30
C GLY A 477 -11.02 19.17 9.87
N GLU A 478 -11.95 19.08 8.94
CA GLU A 478 -11.73 19.37 7.52
C GLU A 478 -12.66 20.46 7.04
N TYR A 479 -12.10 21.44 6.37
CA TYR A 479 -12.85 22.37 5.52
C TYR A 479 -12.56 22.01 4.06
N TYR A 480 -13.60 21.59 3.34
CA TYR A 480 -13.54 21.15 1.96
C TYR A 480 -14.36 22.04 1.06
N THR A 481 -13.79 22.49 -0.06
CA THR A 481 -14.49 23.27 -1.09
C THR A 481 -14.18 22.71 -2.48
N ILE A 482 -15.19 22.64 -3.33
CA ILE A 482 -15.06 22.32 -4.74
C ILE A 482 -16.18 23.02 -5.53
N GLY A 483 -15.82 23.91 -6.45
CA GLY A 483 -16.79 24.75 -7.12
C GLY A 483 -17.68 25.50 -6.10
N ASN A 484 -19.00 25.28 -6.18
CA ASN A 484 -19.97 25.87 -5.24
C ASN A 484 -20.23 25.06 -3.97
N TYR A 485 -19.65 23.86 -3.86
CA TYR A 485 -19.82 23.00 -2.69
C TYR A 485 -18.77 23.34 -1.65
N HIS A 486 -19.20 23.60 -0.41
CA HIS A 486 -18.32 23.81 0.72
C HIS A 486 -18.91 23.15 1.97
N LYS A 487 -18.07 22.50 2.78
CA LYS A 487 -18.52 21.77 3.96
C LYS A 487 -17.41 21.65 5.01
N TRP A 488 -17.78 21.89 6.26
CA TRP A 488 -17.02 21.47 7.42
C TRP A 488 -17.40 20.04 7.80
N ALA A 489 -16.42 19.25 8.15
CA ALA A 489 -16.62 17.89 8.66
C ALA A 489 -15.59 17.56 9.74
N VAL A 490 -15.95 16.67 10.67
CA VAL A 490 -15.03 16.16 11.70
C VAL A 490 -14.96 14.65 11.54
N TYR A 491 -13.75 14.12 11.54
CA TYR A 491 -13.44 12.70 11.37
C TYR A 491 -12.79 12.15 12.64
N PRO A 492 -13.59 11.58 13.56
CA PRO A 492 -13.06 10.91 14.73
C PRO A 492 -12.40 9.59 14.36
N GLN A 493 -11.32 9.26 15.06
CA GLN A 493 -10.61 8.00 14.93
C GLN A 493 -10.18 7.53 16.31
N ALA A 494 -10.21 6.22 16.52
CA ALA A 494 -9.73 5.61 17.76
C ALA A 494 -9.15 4.24 17.46
N SER A 495 -8.09 3.86 18.15
CA SER A 495 -7.53 2.52 18.11
C SER A 495 -7.09 2.10 19.51
N LEU A 496 -7.41 0.86 19.86
CA LEU A 496 -6.98 0.19 21.08
C LEU A 496 -6.36 -1.15 20.68
N THR A 497 -5.12 -1.36 21.05
CA THR A 497 -4.49 -2.68 21.00
C THR A 497 -4.22 -3.13 22.42
N TYR A 498 -4.91 -4.15 22.87
CA TYR A 498 -4.74 -4.73 24.20
C TYR A 498 -3.92 -6.01 24.09
N LEU A 499 -2.70 -5.96 24.58
CA LEU A 499 -1.79 -7.10 24.65
C LEU A 499 -1.94 -7.79 26.00
N LYS A 500 -2.83 -8.79 26.07
CA LYS A 500 -2.98 -9.61 27.29
C LYS A 500 -1.75 -10.49 27.51
N SER A 501 -1.18 -11.01 26.44
CA SER A 501 0.07 -11.74 26.36
C SER A 501 0.55 -11.76 24.90
N PRO A 502 1.79 -12.14 24.59
CA PRO A 502 2.25 -12.31 23.20
C PRO A 502 1.38 -13.26 22.38
N GLN A 503 0.64 -14.14 23.04
CA GLN A 503 -0.27 -15.10 22.39
C GLN A 503 -1.69 -14.57 22.20
N HIS A 504 -2.11 -13.52 22.92
CA HIS A 504 -3.48 -13.02 22.93
C HIS A 504 -3.51 -11.51 22.75
N ILE A 505 -3.80 -11.06 21.52
CA ILE A 505 -3.87 -9.66 21.14
C ILE A 505 -5.30 -9.33 20.75
N PHE A 506 -5.84 -8.26 21.30
CA PHE A 506 -7.16 -7.72 20.95
C PHE A 506 -6.96 -6.33 20.34
N GLN A 507 -7.58 -6.10 19.20
CA GLN A 507 -7.59 -4.79 18.56
C GLN A 507 -9.01 -4.32 18.36
N LEU A 508 -9.27 -3.08 18.70
CA LEU A 508 -10.51 -2.38 18.38
C LEU A 508 -10.14 -1.07 17.68
N SER A 509 -10.73 -0.80 16.53
CA SER A 509 -10.48 0.44 15.80
C SER A 509 -11.77 1.04 15.28
N LEU A 510 -11.90 2.35 15.43
CA LEU A 510 -12.87 3.21 14.77
C LEU A 510 -12.12 4.08 13.79
N SER A 511 -12.46 4.01 12.51
CA SER A 511 -11.91 4.90 11.49
C SER A 511 -13.02 5.61 10.73
N THR A 512 -12.76 6.85 10.36
CA THR A 512 -13.62 7.63 9.48
C THR A 512 -12.81 8.06 8.27
N ASP A 513 -13.34 7.83 7.07
CA ASP A 513 -12.71 8.29 5.84
C ASP A 513 -13.74 8.94 4.89
N LYS A 514 -13.25 9.57 3.84
CA LYS A 514 -14.05 10.23 2.83
C LYS A 514 -13.52 9.87 1.45
N THR A 515 -14.41 9.53 0.55
CA THR A 515 -14.07 9.29 -0.86
C THR A 515 -14.69 10.39 -1.71
N TYR A 516 -13.85 11.09 -2.45
CA TYR A 516 -14.27 12.16 -3.34
C TYR A 516 -14.62 11.58 -4.71
N PRO A 517 -15.64 12.11 -5.39
CA PRO A 517 -15.93 11.73 -6.78
C PRO A 517 -14.81 12.20 -7.71
N GLY A 518 -14.63 11.48 -8.81
CA GLY A 518 -13.70 11.89 -9.86
C GLY A 518 -14.21 13.19 -10.56
N TYR A 519 -13.28 14.00 -11.06
CA TYR A 519 -13.67 15.24 -11.77
C TYR A 519 -14.54 14.95 -12.97
N TRP A 520 -14.29 13.85 -13.71
CA TRP A 520 -15.12 13.40 -14.82
C TRP A 520 -16.54 13.02 -14.40
N ASP A 521 -16.71 12.46 -13.21
CA ASP A 521 -18.03 12.07 -12.71
C ASP A 521 -18.91 13.27 -12.38
N MET A 522 -18.30 14.44 -12.14
CA MET A 522 -18.97 15.68 -11.76
C MET A 522 -19.26 16.62 -12.96
N GLN A 523 -18.81 16.29 -14.16
CA GLN A 523 -19.10 17.09 -15.35
C GLN A 523 -20.54 16.92 -15.80
N SER A 524 -21.05 17.87 -16.58
CA SER A 524 -22.34 17.76 -17.25
C SER A 524 -22.23 17.09 -18.63
N SER A 525 -21.07 16.60 -19.00
CA SER A 525 -20.80 16.03 -20.32
C SER A 525 -21.37 14.64 -20.50
N VAL A 526 -21.69 14.30 -21.74
CA VAL A 526 -22.04 12.96 -22.20
C VAL A 526 -20.88 12.42 -23.02
N THR A 527 -20.43 11.22 -22.67
CA THR A 527 -19.40 10.49 -23.44
C THR A 527 -20.04 9.24 -24.07
N TYR A 528 -20.05 9.18 -25.37
CA TYR A 528 -20.56 8.00 -26.10
C TYR A 528 -19.52 6.89 -26.09
N LEU A 529 -19.91 5.69 -25.66
CA LEU A 529 -19.09 4.47 -25.73
C LEU A 529 -19.29 3.76 -27.07
N ASN A 530 -20.50 3.76 -27.53
CA ASN A 530 -20.93 3.24 -28.84
C ASN A 530 -22.30 3.87 -29.18
N GLY A 531 -23.01 3.45 -30.23
CA GLY A 531 -24.27 4.03 -30.58
C GLY A 531 -25.47 3.70 -29.67
N TYR A 532 -25.28 2.80 -28.68
CA TYR A 532 -26.32 2.46 -27.69
C TYR A 532 -25.92 2.86 -26.25
N SER A 533 -24.64 2.90 -25.92
CA SER A 533 -24.16 3.11 -24.56
C SER A 533 -23.46 4.46 -24.40
N GLU A 534 -23.80 5.17 -23.34
CA GLU A 534 -23.24 6.48 -23.00
C GLU A 534 -22.95 6.61 -21.50
N ILE A 535 -21.93 7.38 -21.15
CA ILE A 535 -21.63 7.79 -19.77
C ILE A 535 -22.08 9.23 -19.58
N GLN A 536 -22.86 9.48 -18.54
CA GLN A 536 -23.29 10.82 -18.15
C GLN A 536 -22.66 11.20 -16.80
N GLY A 537 -22.07 12.38 -16.74
CA GLY A 537 -21.61 12.95 -15.48
C GLY A 537 -22.78 13.41 -14.61
N THR A 538 -22.50 13.67 -13.34
CA THR A 538 -23.47 14.11 -12.34
C THR A 538 -22.94 15.36 -11.62
N PRO A 539 -23.26 16.56 -12.12
CA PRO A 539 -22.97 17.80 -11.40
C PRO A 539 -23.59 17.76 -10.00
N GLY A 540 -22.80 18.11 -8.98
CA GLY A 540 -23.27 18.05 -7.60
C GLY A 540 -23.21 16.67 -6.95
N LEU A 541 -22.53 15.70 -7.54
CA LEU A 541 -22.20 14.43 -6.89
C LEU A 541 -21.44 14.69 -5.59
N ARG A 542 -21.98 14.21 -4.46
CA ARG A 542 -21.42 14.45 -3.15
C ARG A 542 -20.40 13.40 -2.77
N PRO A 543 -19.32 13.80 -2.07
CA PRO A 543 -18.38 12.85 -1.49
C PRO A 543 -19.04 11.92 -0.50
N MET A 544 -18.72 10.62 -0.56
CA MET A 544 -19.19 9.63 0.41
C MET A 544 -18.31 9.62 1.65
N THR A 545 -18.95 9.45 2.83
CA THR A 545 -18.27 9.34 4.13
C THR A 545 -18.45 7.93 4.69
N ASN A 546 -17.33 7.30 5.04
CA ASN A 546 -17.27 5.96 5.59
C ASN A 546 -16.99 6.01 7.09
N TYR A 547 -17.73 5.22 7.86
CA TYR A 547 -17.53 4.95 9.28
C TYR A 547 -17.27 3.46 9.42
N ASN A 548 -16.11 3.07 9.93
CA ASN A 548 -15.69 1.68 10.07
C ASN A 548 -15.38 1.37 11.52
N LEU A 549 -16.00 0.34 12.06
CA LEU A 549 -15.70 -0.23 13.36
C LEU A 549 -15.18 -1.65 13.13
N ASN A 550 -13.97 -1.92 13.58
CA ASN A 550 -13.31 -3.23 13.44
C ASN A 550 -12.85 -3.71 14.81
N GLY A 551 -13.14 -4.97 15.13
CA GLY A 551 -12.63 -5.68 16.30
C GLY A 551 -11.93 -6.95 15.84
N ASN A 552 -10.65 -7.12 16.17
CA ASN A 552 -9.86 -8.29 15.83
C ASN A 552 -9.33 -8.96 17.10
N TYR A 553 -9.46 -10.27 17.16
CA TYR A 553 -8.77 -11.13 18.12
C TYR A 553 -7.68 -11.91 17.37
N ILE A 554 -6.44 -11.77 17.80
CA ILE A 554 -5.28 -12.42 17.22
C ILE A 554 -4.69 -13.38 18.22
N LEU A 555 -4.74 -14.69 17.88
CA LEU A 555 -4.27 -15.78 18.73
C LEU A 555 -2.91 -16.27 18.20
N LYS A 556 -1.92 -16.40 19.10
CA LYS A 556 -0.56 -16.89 18.80
C LYS A 556 0.09 -16.13 17.62
N GLN A 557 -0.26 -14.84 17.45
CA GLN A 557 0.20 -13.99 16.34
C GLN A 557 -0.04 -14.59 14.94
N LYS A 558 -0.93 -15.56 14.81
CA LYS A 558 -1.18 -16.34 13.58
C LYS A 558 -2.66 -16.37 13.20
N TYR A 559 -3.55 -16.67 14.15
CA TYR A 559 -4.98 -16.86 13.89
C TYR A 559 -5.72 -15.57 14.16
N ILE A 560 -6.54 -15.13 13.23
CA ILE A 560 -7.28 -13.88 13.36
C ILE A 560 -8.77 -14.19 13.23
N VAL A 561 -9.55 -13.69 14.19
CA VAL A 561 -11.01 -13.62 14.10
C VAL A 561 -11.39 -12.15 14.21
N GLY A 562 -12.06 -11.62 13.18
CA GLY A 562 -12.46 -10.24 13.10
C GLY A 562 -13.96 -10.08 12.98
N LEU A 563 -14.48 -9.01 13.57
CA LEU A 563 -15.85 -8.53 13.38
C LEU A 563 -15.77 -7.10 12.85
N PHE A 564 -16.63 -6.75 11.91
CA PHE A 564 -16.63 -5.40 11.34
C PHE A 564 -18.04 -4.89 11.08
N TYR A 565 -18.20 -3.59 11.24
CA TYR A 565 -19.36 -2.84 10.81
C TYR A 565 -18.90 -1.64 10.00
N LYS A 566 -19.48 -1.47 8.82
CA LYS A 566 -19.23 -0.34 7.92
C LYS A 566 -20.53 0.37 7.61
N HIS A 567 -20.54 1.69 7.71
CA HIS A 567 -21.60 2.57 7.25
C HIS A 567 -21.03 3.62 6.32
N THR A 568 -21.52 3.67 5.08
CA THR A 568 -21.14 4.67 4.07
C THR A 568 -22.34 5.55 3.80
N SER A 569 -22.26 6.82 4.17
CA SER A 569 -23.26 7.85 3.85
C SER A 569 -22.95 8.46 2.48
N ASP A 570 -23.99 8.91 1.76
CA ASP A 570 -23.89 9.47 0.41
C ASP A 570 -23.11 8.54 -0.54
N TYR A 571 -23.26 7.21 -0.35
CA TYR A 571 -22.64 6.20 -1.20
C TYR A 571 -22.95 6.49 -2.66
N PHE A 572 -21.96 6.51 -3.53
CA PHE A 572 -22.17 6.62 -4.95
C PHE A 572 -21.58 5.42 -5.71
N ALA A 573 -22.29 5.01 -6.74
CA ALA A 573 -21.85 3.98 -7.65
C ALA A 573 -22.36 4.28 -9.05
N GLN A 574 -21.55 3.94 -10.04
CA GLN A 574 -21.99 3.95 -11.42
C GLN A 574 -23.00 2.81 -11.62
N SER A 575 -24.14 3.17 -12.11
CA SER A 575 -25.24 2.25 -12.35
C SER A 575 -25.79 2.43 -13.75
N PRO A 576 -26.02 1.33 -14.49
CA PRO A 576 -26.68 1.38 -15.79
C PRO A 576 -28.18 1.65 -15.65
N TYR A 577 -28.72 2.43 -16.58
CA TYR A 577 -30.13 2.75 -16.72
C TYR A 577 -30.51 2.85 -18.20
N GLN A 578 -31.55 2.12 -18.61
CA GLN A 578 -32.13 2.24 -19.95
C GLN A 578 -33.00 3.49 -20.01
N ALA A 579 -32.67 4.43 -20.90
CA ALA A 579 -33.39 5.69 -21.03
C ALA A 579 -34.87 5.44 -21.42
N THR A 580 -35.78 6.27 -20.94
CA THR A 580 -37.23 6.13 -21.22
C THR A 580 -37.68 6.94 -22.44
N ASP A 581 -36.81 7.83 -22.93
CA ASP A 581 -37.08 8.77 -24.02
C ASP A 581 -36.39 8.40 -25.34
N ARG A 582 -35.38 7.53 -25.30
CA ARG A 582 -34.62 7.07 -26.47
C ARG A 582 -33.98 5.71 -26.23
N LEU A 583 -33.52 5.07 -27.29
CA LEU A 583 -32.75 3.82 -27.19
C LEU A 583 -31.32 4.14 -26.81
N ALA A 584 -31.09 4.31 -25.50
CA ALA A 584 -29.74 4.53 -24.91
C ALA A 584 -29.60 3.85 -23.57
N LEU A 585 -28.45 3.22 -23.33
CA LEU A 585 -28.04 2.69 -22.07
C LEU A 585 -27.11 3.70 -21.39
N ILE A 586 -27.58 4.33 -20.33
CA ILE A 586 -26.90 5.38 -19.61
C ILE A 586 -26.14 4.78 -18.41
N TYR A 587 -24.85 5.01 -18.32
CA TYR A 587 -24.05 4.75 -17.13
C TYR A 587 -23.86 6.06 -16.37
N LYS A 588 -24.33 6.12 -15.13
CA LYS A 588 -24.30 7.33 -14.32
C LYS A 588 -23.92 7.05 -12.86
N ASN A 589 -23.01 7.83 -12.33
CA ASN A 589 -22.74 7.87 -10.90
C ASN A 589 -23.84 8.68 -10.19
N THR A 590 -24.50 8.08 -9.20
CA THR A 590 -25.54 8.74 -8.41
C THR A 590 -25.29 8.50 -6.91
N ASN A 591 -25.63 9.48 -6.06
CA ASN A 591 -25.59 9.28 -4.62
C ASN A 591 -26.78 8.42 -4.15
N TRP A 592 -26.48 7.39 -3.41
CA TRP A 592 -27.40 6.57 -2.64
C TRP A 592 -27.42 7.08 -1.20
N ASN A 593 -28.53 6.89 -0.47
CA ASN A 593 -28.63 7.33 0.93
C ASN A 593 -27.52 6.72 1.78
N TYR A 594 -27.33 5.40 1.66
CA TYR A 594 -26.23 4.71 2.34
C TYR A 594 -25.96 3.32 1.77
N MET A 595 -24.76 2.85 2.08
CA MET A 595 -24.40 1.42 2.07
C MET A 595 -23.97 1.01 3.48
N ARG A 596 -24.44 -0.14 3.96
CA ARG A 596 -24.08 -0.76 5.24
C ARG A 596 -23.58 -2.16 5.02
N MET A 597 -22.53 -2.53 5.76
CA MET A 597 -22.02 -3.89 5.80
C MET A 597 -21.78 -4.27 7.26
N ILE A 598 -22.20 -5.48 7.65
CA ILE A 598 -21.84 -6.10 8.91
C ILE A 598 -21.32 -7.50 8.60
N GLY A 599 -20.21 -7.87 9.20
CA GLY A 599 -19.58 -9.14 8.85
C GLY A 599 -18.55 -9.60 9.85
N ALA A 600 -18.01 -10.78 9.53
CA ALA A 600 -16.92 -11.41 10.26
C ALA A 600 -15.88 -11.96 9.26
N ASN A 601 -14.64 -12.05 9.70
CA ASN A 601 -13.58 -12.71 8.98
C ASN A 601 -12.78 -13.65 9.89
N ILE A 602 -12.29 -14.73 9.31
CA ILE A 602 -11.44 -15.72 9.98
C ILE A 602 -10.23 -15.98 9.09
N ILE A 603 -9.03 -15.93 9.68
CA ILE A 603 -7.77 -16.21 9.02
C ILE A 603 -7.04 -17.30 9.79
N VAL A 604 -6.82 -18.44 9.13
CA VAL A 604 -6.21 -19.63 9.72
C VAL A 604 -5.00 -20.04 8.88
N PRO A 605 -3.77 -19.71 9.31
CA PRO A 605 -2.57 -20.30 8.71
C PRO A 605 -2.38 -21.73 9.22
N PHE A 606 -1.88 -22.60 8.36
CA PHE A 606 -1.55 -23.99 8.65
C PHE A 606 -0.20 -24.33 8.02
N SER A 607 0.65 -25.05 8.73
CA SER A 607 1.97 -25.49 8.23
C SER A 607 2.18 -26.97 8.59
N MET A 608 2.73 -27.73 7.67
CA MET A 608 3.11 -29.13 7.87
C MET A 608 4.58 -29.34 7.50
N GLY A 609 5.41 -29.58 8.50
CA GLY A 609 6.85 -29.63 8.34
C GLY A 609 7.41 -28.33 7.72
N ASN A 610 8.49 -28.44 6.97
CA ASN A 610 9.12 -27.30 6.28
C ASN A 610 8.74 -27.23 4.80
N TRP A 611 7.88 -28.14 4.32
CA TRP A 611 7.59 -28.28 2.90
C TRP A 611 6.21 -27.74 2.49
N TYR A 612 5.27 -27.56 3.43
CA TYR A 612 3.92 -27.12 3.12
C TYR A 612 3.45 -26.03 4.08
N ASP A 613 3.01 -24.90 3.51
CA ASP A 613 2.34 -23.80 4.21
C ASP A 613 1.01 -23.50 3.53
N ALA A 614 -0.06 -23.35 4.29
CA ALA A 614 -1.36 -22.93 3.80
C ALA A 614 -1.95 -21.80 4.64
N ARG A 615 -2.86 -21.02 4.05
CA ARG A 615 -3.66 -20.01 4.73
C ARG A 615 -5.08 -20.02 4.18
N LEU A 616 -6.04 -20.27 5.07
CA LEU A 616 -7.46 -20.13 4.78
C LEU A 616 -7.92 -18.74 5.28
N THR A 617 -8.56 -17.97 4.42
CA THR A 617 -9.24 -16.72 4.76
C THR A 617 -10.71 -16.85 4.38
N LEU A 618 -11.60 -16.66 5.34
CA LEU A 618 -13.05 -16.66 5.13
C LEU A 618 -13.61 -15.32 5.58
N VAL A 619 -14.46 -14.71 4.75
CA VAL A 619 -15.19 -13.48 5.07
C VAL A 619 -16.67 -13.72 4.78
N GLY A 620 -17.52 -13.47 5.78
CA GLY A 620 -18.96 -13.47 5.63
C GLY A 620 -19.54 -12.12 6.02
N MET A 621 -20.40 -11.55 5.19
CA MET A 621 -21.00 -10.24 5.45
C MET A 621 -22.39 -10.11 4.86
N GLN A 622 -23.21 -9.28 5.51
CA GLN A 622 -24.46 -8.78 4.95
C GLN A 622 -24.24 -7.35 4.45
N ALA A 623 -24.47 -7.14 3.17
CA ALA A 623 -24.50 -5.81 2.56
C ALA A 623 -25.95 -5.32 2.40
N ARG A 624 -26.22 -4.04 2.74
CA ARG A 624 -27.47 -3.35 2.48
C ARG A 624 -27.19 -2.02 1.82
N GLN A 625 -27.88 -1.74 0.70
CA GLN A 625 -27.79 -0.50 -0.06
C GLN A 625 -29.17 0.11 -0.16
N LYS A 626 -29.30 1.41 0.16
CA LYS A 626 -30.56 2.15 0.08
C LYS A 626 -30.39 3.39 -0.77
N CYS A 627 -31.33 3.59 -1.69
CA CYS A 627 -31.48 4.79 -2.50
C CYS A 627 -32.97 5.14 -2.57
N ASP A 628 -33.34 6.37 -2.20
CA ASP A 628 -34.75 6.80 -2.28
C ASP A 628 -35.12 7.31 -3.68
N GLN A 629 -34.11 7.79 -4.44
CA GLN A 629 -34.33 8.42 -5.77
C GLN A 629 -33.21 8.05 -6.75
N PHE A 630 -33.36 6.93 -7.43
CA PHE A 630 -32.55 6.60 -8.61
C PHE A 630 -33.48 6.65 -9.83
N PHE A 631 -33.42 7.72 -10.64
CA PHE A 631 -34.38 7.96 -11.73
C PHE A 631 -35.83 7.74 -11.24
N ASP A 632 -36.20 8.35 -10.11
CA ASP A 632 -37.49 8.23 -9.41
C ASP A 632 -37.87 6.81 -8.95
N ILE A 633 -36.91 5.93 -8.85
CA ILE A 633 -37.09 4.56 -8.38
C ILE A 633 -36.41 4.37 -7.02
N PRO A 634 -37.14 3.98 -5.97
CA PRO A 634 -36.55 3.67 -4.69
C PRO A 634 -35.97 2.25 -4.66
N PHE A 635 -34.83 2.10 -3.98
CA PHE A 635 -34.16 0.82 -3.75
C PHE A 635 -33.88 0.61 -2.25
N ASP A 636 -34.10 -0.62 -1.79
CA ASP A 636 -33.61 -1.13 -0.50
C ASP A 636 -33.20 -2.59 -0.71
N ARG A 637 -31.92 -2.81 -0.97
CA ARG A 637 -31.36 -4.11 -1.39
C ARG A 637 -30.50 -4.69 -0.28
N LYS A 638 -30.66 -5.97 0.01
CA LYS A 638 -29.85 -6.72 0.98
C LYS A 638 -29.32 -7.99 0.34
N LYS A 639 -28.06 -8.33 0.64
CA LYS A 639 -27.43 -9.56 0.15
C LYS A 639 -26.44 -10.09 1.22
N TRP A 640 -26.44 -11.40 1.42
CA TRP A 640 -25.33 -12.09 2.09
C TRP A 640 -24.25 -12.41 1.09
N ILE A 641 -23.01 -12.14 1.45
CA ILE A 641 -21.82 -12.31 0.61
C ILE A 641 -20.81 -13.11 1.42
N PHE A 642 -20.27 -14.16 0.81
CA PHE A 642 -19.20 -14.96 1.37
C PHE A 642 -18.03 -14.97 0.41
N VAL A 643 -16.83 -14.73 0.94
CA VAL A 643 -15.57 -14.80 0.21
C VAL A 643 -14.66 -15.80 0.91
N GLY A 644 -14.13 -16.75 0.17
CA GLY A 644 -13.18 -17.74 0.64
C GLY A 644 -11.91 -17.70 -0.19
N THR A 645 -10.76 -17.63 0.47
CA THR A 645 -9.44 -17.73 -0.17
C THR A 645 -8.62 -18.82 0.50
N LEU A 646 -8.06 -19.73 -0.27
CA LEU A 646 -7.13 -20.73 0.18
C LEU A 646 -5.81 -20.58 -0.57
N ASP A 647 -4.78 -20.14 0.14
CA ASP A 647 -3.41 -20.08 -0.35
C ASP A 647 -2.65 -21.33 0.07
N ASN A 648 -1.98 -21.99 -0.87
CA ASN A 648 -1.11 -23.13 -0.59
C ASN A 648 0.27 -22.85 -1.17
N THR A 649 1.32 -23.20 -0.42
CA THR A 649 2.72 -23.10 -0.84
C THR A 649 3.41 -24.43 -0.54
N PHE A 650 3.99 -25.03 -1.56
CA PHE A 650 4.76 -26.28 -1.48
C PHE A 650 6.23 -25.98 -1.76
N LYS A 651 7.11 -26.29 -0.81
CA LYS A 651 8.55 -26.06 -0.91
C LYS A 651 9.27 -27.34 -1.28
N VAL A 652 10.07 -27.30 -2.34
CA VAL A 652 10.91 -28.40 -2.79
C VAL A 652 12.36 -27.98 -2.57
N GLY A 653 12.90 -28.38 -1.43
CA GLY A 653 14.22 -27.94 -0.99
C GLY A 653 14.22 -26.46 -0.57
N LYS A 654 15.39 -25.79 -0.71
CA LYS A 654 15.56 -24.38 -0.31
C LYS A 654 15.20 -23.37 -1.41
N ASN A 655 15.27 -23.79 -2.66
CA ASN A 655 15.34 -22.88 -3.80
C ASN A 655 14.10 -22.91 -4.70
N LEU A 656 13.26 -23.95 -4.60
CA LEU A 656 12.10 -24.14 -5.46
C LEU A 656 10.82 -24.19 -4.62
N SER A 657 9.81 -23.43 -5.04
CA SER A 657 8.47 -23.47 -4.43
C SER A 657 7.38 -23.41 -5.49
N PHE A 658 6.26 -24.06 -5.19
CA PHE A 658 5.03 -24.01 -5.97
C PHE A 658 3.93 -23.37 -5.13
N GLU A 659 3.07 -22.59 -5.76
CA GLU A 659 1.91 -21.96 -5.14
C GLU A 659 0.64 -22.40 -5.85
N LEU A 660 -0.44 -22.59 -5.07
CA LEU A 660 -1.78 -22.80 -5.58
C LEU A 660 -2.74 -21.97 -4.72
N THR A 661 -3.34 -20.95 -5.31
CA THR A 661 -4.30 -20.06 -4.64
C THR A 661 -5.67 -20.21 -5.28
N GLY A 662 -6.67 -20.58 -4.48
CA GLY A 662 -8.08 -20.60 -4.87
C GLY A 662 -8.83 -19.46 -4.19
N ASN A 663 -9.67 -18.74 -4.94
CA ASN A 663 -10.57 -17.71 -4.43
C ASN A 663 -11.99 -17.96 -4.95
N VAL A 664 -12.98 -17.87 -4.07
CA VAL A 664 -14.40 -17.99 -4.40
C VAL A 664 -15.18 -16.85 -3.75
N GLN A 665 -16.12 -16.26 -4.49
CA GLN A 665 -17.04 -15.25 -3.99
C GLN A 665 -18.46 -15.61 -4.42
N THR A 666 -19.41 -15.56 -3.48
CA THR A 666 -20.84 -15.74 -3.78
C THR A 666 -21.41 -14.52 -4.50
N PRO A 667 -22.60 -14.61 -5.11
CA PRO A 667 -23.23 -13.48 -5.77
C PRO A 667 -23.35 -12.26 -4.84
N PHE A 668 -23.16 -11.06 -5.39
CA PHE A 668 -23.19 -9.80 -4.65
C PHE A 668 -23.97 -8.72 -5.39
N ILE A 669 -24.08 -7.52 -4.80
CA ILE A 669 -24.81 -6.38 -5.37
C ILE A 669 -23.92 -5.14 -5.37
N GLN A 670 -24.06 -4.33 -6.44
CA GLN A 670 -23.42 -3.02 -6.55
C GLN A 670 -24.37 -2.05 -7.27
N GLY A 671 -24.85 -1.03 -6.56
CA GLY A 671 -25.86 -0.15 -7.14
C GLY A 671 -27.09 -0.94 -7.62
N THR A 672 -27.43 -0.79 -8.87
CA THR A 672 -28.54 -1.52 -9.52
C THR A 672 -28.16 -2.92 -10.02
N LEU A 673 -26.87 -3.24 -10.03
CA LEU A 673 -26.34 -4.49 -10.57
C LEU A 673 -26.48 -5.67 -9.59
N ASP A 674 -26.92 -6.81 -10.11
CA ASP A 674 -26.74 -8.13 -9.53
C ASP A 674 -25.56 -8.81 -10.21
N LEU A 675 -24.54 -9.15 -9.41
CA LEU A 675 -23.29 -9.75 -9.86
C LEU A 675 -23.27 -11.23 -9.48
N ALA A 676 -22.90 -12.09 -10.44
CA ALA A 676 -22.82 -13.52 -10.25
C ALA A 676 -21.66 -13.91 -9.33
N SER A 677 -21.62 -15.19 -8.94
CA SER A 677 -20.48 -15.75 -8.22
C SER A 677 -19.23 -15.75 -9.09
N THR A 678 -18.07 -15.62 -8.45
CA THR A 678 -16.77 -15.71 -9.13
C THR A 678 -15.92 -16.80 -8.50
N PHE A 679 -15.07 -17.37 -9.32
CA PHE A 679 -14.05 -18.34 -8.91
C PHE A 679 -12.74 -18.01 -9.61
N ASN A 680 -11.63 -18.10 -8.88
CA ASN A 680 -10.30 -17.91 -9.44
C ASN A 680 -9.36 -18.95 -8.87
N LEU A 681 -8.64 -19.63 -9.76
CA LEU A 681 -7.56 -20.53 -9.39
C LEU A 681 -6.27 -20.05 -10.06
N THR A 682 -5.25 -19.82 -9.25
CA THR A 682 -3.92 -19.37 -9.69
C THR A 682 -2.88 -20.41 -9.26
N ALA A 683 -2.02 -20.83 -10.19
CA ALA A 683 -0.85 -21.67 -9.92
C ALA A 683 0.43 -20.90 -10.24
N GLY A 684 1.47 -21.10 -9.43
CA GLY A 684 2.75 -20.45 -9.60
C GLY A 684 3.93 -21.36 -9.24
N MET A 685 5.10 -21.02 -9.78
CA MET A 685 6.38 -21.61 -9.45
C MET A 685 7.39 -20.48 -9.26
N LYS A 686 8.23 -20.60 -8.23
CA LYS A 686 9.37 -19.71 -7.99
C LYS A 686 10.64 -20.54 -7.82
N TRP A 687 11.68 -20.17 -8.53
CA TRP A 687 12.99 -20.79 -8.46
C TRP A 687 14.08 -19.74 -8.24
N ASN A 688 14.78 -19.83 -7.11
CA ASN A 688 15.94 -19.03 -6.79
C ASN A 688 17.22 -19.82 -7.15
N PHE A 689 18.19 -19.15 -7.75
CA PHE A 689 19.45 -19.78 -8.15
C PHE A 689 20.60 -18.77 -8.17
N ALA A 690 21.83 -19.22 -8.47
CA ALA A 690 23.03 -18.37 -8.43
C ALA A 690 23.26 -17.69 -7.07
N LYS A 691 23.11 -18.45 -5.95
CA LYS A 691 23.21 -17.96 -4.58
C LYS A 691 22.21 -16.82 -4.32
N ASP A 692 20.94 -17.03 -4.68
CA ASP A 692 19.80 -16.10 -4.57
C ASP A 692 19.92 -14.80 -5.35
N LYS A 693 20.95 -14.66 -6.21
CA LYS A 693 21.09 -13.49 -7.09
C LYS A 693 20.08 -13.52 -8.23
N CYS A 694 19.65 -14.68 -8.66
CA CYS A 694 18.68 -14.85 -9.73
C CYS A 694 17.39 -15.47 -9.20
N THR A 695 16.26 -14.95 -9.65
CA THR A 695 14.94 -15.51 -9.38
C THR A 695 14.18 -15.65 -10.69
N PHE A 696 13.63 -16.85 -10.93
CA PHE A 696 12.69 -17.09 -12.00
C PHE A 696 11.33 -17.42 -11.42
N THR A 697 10.27 -16.78 -11.93
CA THR A 697 8.89 -17.03 -11.53
C THR A 697 8.05 -17.31 -12.77
N ALA A 698 7.29 -18.41 -12.74
CA ALA A 698 6.25 -18.70 -13.72
C ALA A 698 4.90 -18.76 -13.00
N ARG A 699 3.86 -18.12 -13.54
CA ARG A 699 2.53 -18.08 -12.94
C ARG A 699 1.46 -18.18 -14.01
N CYS A 700 0.40 -18.92 -13.73
CA CYS A 700 -0.85 -18.90 -14.47
C CYS A 700 -1.95 -18.43 -13.53
N SER A 701 -2.39 -17.20 -13.71
CA SER A 701 -3.50 -16.61 -12.93
C SER A 701 -4.82 -16.92 -13.61
N ASP A 702 -5.86 -17.14 -12.80
CA ASP A 702 -7.23 -17.44 -13.23
C ASP A 702 -7.28 -18.51 -14.34
N ILE A 703 -6.79 -19.70 -14.02
CA ILE A 703 -6.65 -20.83 -14.96
C ILE A 703 -7.95 -21.11 -15.73
N PHE A 704 -9.11 -20.90 -15.09
CA PHE A 704 -10.43 -21.18 -15.65
C PHE A 704 -11.07 -19.98 -16.34
N ASN A 705 -10.46 -18.79 -16.30
CA ASN A 705 -11.00 -17.53 -16.84
C ASN A 705 -12.40 -17.20 -16.28
N SER A 706 -12.55 -17.31 -14.96
CA SER A 706 -13.84 -17.25 -14.26
C SER A 706 -13.91 -16.20 -13.14
N SER A 707 -12.96 -15.26 -13.11
CA SER A 707 -12.92 -14.21 -12.07
C SER A 707 -13.81 -12.99 -12.37
N MET A 708 -14.32 -12.83 -13.61
CA MET A 708 -15.28 -11.79 -13.93
C MET A 708 -16.72 -12.28 -13.73
N PRO A 709 -17.54 -11.56 -12.96
CA PRO A 709 -18.92 -11.93 -12.77
C PRO A 709 -19.80 -11.48 -13.95
N ASP A 710 -20.78 -12.29 -14.33
CA ASP A 710 -21.90 -11.83 -15.11
C ASP A 710 -22.70 -10.77 -14.35
N MET A 711 -23.22 -9.80 -15.03
CA MET A 711 -23.95 -8.66 -14.47
C MET A 711 -25.38 -8.64 -14.98
N LYS A 712 -26.34 -8.42 -14.08
CA LYS A 712 -27.77 -8.34 -14.43
C LYS A 712 -28.41 -7.10 -13.82
N VAL A 713 -29.34 -6.52 -14.56
CA VAL A 713 -30.23 -5.45 -14.08
C VAL A 713 -31.66 -5.91 -14.23
N ARG A 714 -32.45 -5.90 -13.16
CA ARG A 714 -33.84 -6.37 -13.12
C ARG A 714 -34.66 -5.51 -12.18
N PHE A 715 -35.24 -4.43 -12.67
CA PHE A 715 -36.19 -3.60 -11.92
C PHE A 715 -37.06 -2.76 -12.84
N LYS A 716 -38.34 -2.56 -12.51
CA LYS A 716 -39.30 -1.61 -13.14
C LYS A 716 -39.08 -1.35 -14.64
N GLY A 717 -39.22 -2.37 -15.47
CA GLY A 717 -39.04 -2.27 -16.93
C GLY A 717 -37.59 -2.24 -17.41
N GLN A 718 -36.62 -2.23 -16.52
CA GLN A 718 -35.20 -2.33 -16.84
C GLN A 718 -34.78 -3.80 -16.91
N TYR A 719 -34.26 -4.21 -18.03
CA TYR A 719 -33.80 -5.58 -18.25
C TYR A 719 -32.51 -5.58 -19.04
N LEU A 720 -31.42 -5.96 -18.38
CA LEU A 720 -30.09 -5.99 -18.97
C LEU A 720 -29.34 -7.21 -18.48
N ASP A 721 -28.73 -7.97 -19.36
CA ASP A 721 -27.72 -8.98 -19.12
C ASP A 721 -26.43 -8.52 -19.77
N MET A 722 -25.36 -8.47 -19.00
CA MET A 722 -24.00 -8.16 -19.48
C MET A 722 -23.06 -9.27 -19.05
N ASN A 723 -22.43 -9.88 -20.01
CA ASN A 723 -21.32 -10.80 -19.83
C ASN A 723 -20.06 -10.11 -20.34
N SER A 724 -19.25 -9.60 -19.43
CA SER A 724 -17.97 -8.99 -19.77
C SER A 724 -16.87 -10.03 -19.61
N SER A 725 -16.44 -10.58 -20.73
CA SER A 725 -15.32 -11.52 -20.78
C SER A 725 -14.02 -10.74 -20.98
N PHE A 726 -13.45 -10.25 -19.87
CA PHE A 726 -12.01 -9.99 -19.87
C PHE A 726 -11.30 -11.33 -19.88
N TYR A 727 -10.35 -11.55 -20.76
CA TYR A 727 -9.46 -12.71 -20.62
C TYR A 727 -8.65 -12.54 -19.35
N THR A 728 -9.16 -13.05 -18.24
CA THR A 728 -8.51 -12.91 -16.92
C THR A 728 -7.42 -13.95 -16.73
N ARG A 729 -7.47 -15.05 -17.49
CA ARG A 729 -6.38 -16.03 -17.51
C ARG A 729 -5.11 -15.40 -18.08
N THR A 730 -4.08 -15.34 -17.24
CA THR A 730 -2.79 -14.73 -17.59
C THR A 730 -1.67 -15.70 -17.29
N VAL A 731 -0.87 -16.03 -18.30
CA VAL A 731 0.39 -16.73 -18.11
C VAL A 731 1.50 -15.71 -18.07
N SER A 732 2.31 -15.72 -17.02
CA SER A 732 3.43 -14.79 -16.84
C SER A 732 4.71 -15.50 -16.49
N LEU A 733 5.81 -15.01 -17.05
CA LEU A 733 7.18 -15.41 -16.73
C LEU A 733 7.93 -14.16 -16.29
N ASN A 734 8.65 -14.25 -15.19
CA ASN A 734 9.45 -13.13 -14.68
C ASN A 734 10.85 -13.63 -14.35
N PHE A 735 11.86 -12.87 -14.74
CA PHE A 735 13.26 -13.09 -14.40
C PHE A 735 13.80 -11.85 -13.70
N THR A 736 14.44 -12.06 -12.55
CA THR A 736 15.04 -11.01 -11.74
C THR A 736 16.49 -11.33 -11.46
N TYR A 737 17.38 -10.36 -11.65
CA TYR A 737 18.80 -10.42 -11.31
C TYR A 737 19.18 -9.33 -10.32
N ARG A 738 19.78 -9.73 -9.19
CA ARG A 738 20.26 -8.85 -8.12
C ARG A 738 21.78 -8.77 -8.11
N PHE A 739 22.30 -7.58 -7.97
CA PHE A 739 23.75 -7.34 -7.94
C PHE A 739 24.14 -6.30 -6.89
N GLY A 740 25.41 -6.31 -6.50
CA GLY A 740 25.96 -5.42 -5.48
C GLY A 740 25.83 -5.97 -4.06
N GLY A 741 26.05 -5.14 -3.06
CA GLY A 741 26.04 -5.45 -1.63
C GLY A 741 27.02 -4.56 -0.87
N TYR A 742 27.17 -4.78 0.45
CA TYR A 742 28.06 -4.00 1.32
C TYR A 742 29.55 -4.11 0.95
N TRP A 743 29.98 -5.16 0.26
CA TRP A 743 31.39 -5.47 -0.01
C TRP A 743 32.03 -4.67 -1.15
N TRP A 744 31.26 -4.17 -2.11
CA TRP A 744 31.84 -3.55 -3.30
C TRP A 744 32.50 -2.20 -3.03
N LEU A 745 31.92 -1.38 -2.19
CA LEU A 745 32.47 -0.05 -1.86
C LEU A 745 33.65 -0.10 -0.87
N ALA A 746 33.74 -1.10 -0.01
CA ALA A 746 34.91 -1.30 0.84
C ALA A 746 36.15 -1.64 0.00
N HIS A 747 35.99 -2.35 -1.11
CA HIS A 747 37.07 -2.63 -2.06
C HIS A 747 37.39 -1.41 -2.95
N PHE A 748 36.38 -0.66 -3.39
CA PHE A 748 36.57 0.55 -4.18
C PHE A 748 37.22 1.68 -3.37
N SER A 749 36.82 1.84 -2.10
CA SER A 749 37.44 2.78 -1.17
C SER A 749 38.92 2.40 -0.89
N ARG A 750 39.23 1.11 -0.73
CA ARG A 750 40.63 0.66 -0.62
C ARG A 750 41.41 0.85 -1.92
N PHE A 751 40.78 0.64 -3.06
CA PHE A 751 41.43 0.87 -4.37
C PHE A 751 41.69 2.36 -4.63
N CYS A 752 40.76 3.25 -4.31
CA CYS A 752 40.96 4.70 -4.37
C CYS A 752 41.95 5.20 -3.34
N HIS A 753 41.97 4.65 -2.09
CA HIS A 753 42.97 4.99 -1.11
C HIS A 753 44.39 4.54 -1.50
N LEU A 754 44.52 3.35 -2.09
CA LEU A 754 45.78 2.85 -2.61
C LEU A 754 46.31 3.69 -3.78
N GLN A 755 45.43 4.10 -4.69
CA GLN A 755 45.85 5.00 -5.79
C GLN A 755 46.23 6.40 -5.30
N ILE A 756 45.55 6.93 -4.28
CA ILE A 756 45.89 8.25 -3.69
C ILE A 756 47.25 8.17 -2.96
N ILE A 757 47.51 7.06 -2.25
CA ILE A 757 48.78 6.84 -1.56
C ILE A 757 49.92 6.66 -2.59
N ASP A 758 49.68 5.93 -3.70
CA ASP A 758 50.66 5.80 -4.79
C ASP A 758 50.98 7.13 -5.47
N ILE A 759 49.97 7.96 -5.69
CA ILE A 759 50.13 9.30 -6.28
C ILE A 759 50.86 10.22 -5.28
N GLN A 760 50.57 10.15 -3.99
CA GLN A 760 51.25 10.93 -2.96
C GLN A 760 52.73 10.51 -2.81
N GLN A 761 52.99 9.21 -2.80
CA GLN A 761 54.39 8.70 -2.79
C GLN A 761 55.15 9.05 -4.06
N TYR A 762 54.46 9.05 -5.22
CA TYR A 762 55.07 9.48 -6.51
C TYR A 762 55.40 10.98 -6.50
N TYR A 763 54.53 11.82 -5.93
CA TYR A 763 54.83 13.26 -5.76
C TYR A 763 55.93 13.52 -4.74
N GLU A 764 56.00 12.80 -3.62
CA GLU A 764 57.04 12.92 -2.63
C GLU A 764 58.41 12.43 -3.16
N ALA A 765 58.45 11.41 -4.01
CA ALA A 765 59.65 10.94 -4.72
C ALA A 765 60.14 11.97 -5.73
N MET A 766 59.24 12.58 -6.48
CA MET A 766 59.60 13.63 -7.47
C MET A 766 60.15 14.93 -6.80
N TYR A 767 59.65 15.26 -5.60
CA TYR A 767 60.11 16.44 -4.87
C TYR A 767 61.44 16.20 -4.11
N ARG A 768 61.84 14.93 -3.88
CA ARG A 768 63.15 14.61 -3.29
C ARG A 768 64.30 14.67 -4.29
N ASP A 769 64.03 14.50 -5.60
CA ASP A 769 65.09 14.54 -6.64
C ASP A 769 65.31 15.93 -7.25
N THR A 770 64.59 16.97 -6.77
CA THR A 770 64.71 18.33 -7.31
C THR A 770 65.29 19.38 -6.37
N ASN A 771 65.90 18.97 -5.21
CA ASN A 771 66.72 19.91 -4.42
C ASN A 771 68.17 19.44 -4.40
N PRO A 772 69.14 20.30 -4.87
CA PRO A 772 70.56 19.99 -4.85
C PRO A 772 71.18 20.05 -3.47
#